data_3ecc2a1407defcc4f8f757a9cf02b6c7
#
_entry.id   3ecc2a1407defcc4f8f757a9cf02b6c7
#
_cell.length_a   1.000
_cell.length_b   1.000
_cell.length_c   1.000
_cell.angle_alpha   90.00
_cell.angle_beta   90.00
_cell.angle_gamma   90.00
#
_symmetry.space_group_name_H-M   'P 1'
#
loop_
_entity.id
_entity.type
_entity.pdbx_description
1 polymer ?
#
loop_
_entity_poly.entity_id
_entity_poly.type
_entity_poly.pdbx_seq_one_letter_code
_entity_poly.pdbx_strand_id
1 'polypeptide(L)'
;SSDDDEEDSESDFAPEDSSGDDEDEDFEEDSPIAKPKKRLPRHKHASKTTAAPAPVKQRVSPPKQQSSSSQQNGLQADQISKFDERERRLFSFMFPPKLKDQNGNLFDSPKYDPTTLLLPKTFPKSFTSTDGIQHKISPGQQQWWRFKAAHFDAILLFKMGKFYEMYEMDAHVGVKELGLIYMKGEQPHAGFPEKNYQKNAETLARNGHKVVMIEQTETPAMLAERKKKDARCKDTVVRREKIAVVTRGTMIDRVMVESCPDASHVLAISEFPSGKEGRSSFHIGVCAAECAAGKFVLGAYNVVPGNGDEETLSSLRTTLCELNPVEIIFRRDEMDSNKFPGPAVAAALRDCVPNAHIRYVCSSKITSSECVKEEVEKQGYFKPLAAYPDVIETFFSSTNNATAEAALVAFGTCLLYLNDNLVAHDVVPYGKYETIANDETFLGMEGSVVDSSAPPSPSDMKREATTKRLQFRDAFMRMDAAALSGLEILENTEGGKLGTLLELVSRAASAPGMRVLRMQCCRPSCDTSVIRSKQNAIDALRSNDAVDTFQKVRALLKASPDYERCVARCVGSGDSNRNADRVVLYEDMRKAKLNDFLAALESVRAVRDVAEEIASNTRALEKSSLLRVLVTGETNADDDDYC
;
A
#
# COMPACT_ATOMS: atom_id res chain seq x y z
N SER A 1 58.11 -27.63 16.68
CA SER A 1 58.15 -28.86 17.46
C SER A 1 56.76 -29.23 17.91
N SER A 2 56.42 -30.25 17.33
CA SER A 2 55.76 -31.55 17.53
C SER A 2 54.28 -31.44 17.52
N ASP A 3 53.57 -31.87 16.46
CA ASP A 3 53.28 -33.25 16.04
C ASP A 3 52.60 -34.02 17.19
N ASP A 4 51.37 -34.42 16.93
CA ASP A 4 50.98 -35.81 16.86
C ASP A 4 49.49 -35.94 16.49
N ASP A 5 49.29 -36.87 15.58
CA ASP A 5 48.13 -37.46 14.98
C ASP A 5 47.27 -38.26 15.98
N GLU A 6 46.04 -38.59 15.60
CA GLU A 6 45.35 -39.89 15.57
C GLU A 6 43.83 -39.68 15.55
N GLU A 7 43.22 -39.99 14.43
CA GLU A 7 42.50 -41.23 14.03
C GLU A 7 41.04 -41.36 14.50
N ASP A 8 40.20 -41.40 13.49
CA ASP A 8 38.99 -42.20 13.20
C ASP A 8 38.24 -42.91 14.35
N SER A 9 36.95 -42.64 14.40
CA SER A 9 35.99 -43.74 14.44
C SER A 9 34.57 -43.29 14.02
N GLU A 10 34.18 -43.76 12.85
CA GLU A 10 32.79 -43.90 12.42
C GLU A 10 32.01 -44.76 13.42
N SER A 11 30.81 -44.36 13.79
CA SER A 11 29.79 -45.27 14.27
C SER A 11 28.42 -44.87 13.73
N ASP A 12 27.96 -45.67 12.81
CA ASP A 12 26.59 -45.88 12.39
C ASP A 12 25.62 -45.96 13.58
N PHE A 13 24.58 -45.20 13.56
CA PHE A 13 23.36 -45.51 14.29
C PHE A 13 22.14 -45.26 13.43
N ALA A 14 21.49 -46.31 13.00
CA ALA A 14 20.17 -46.34 12.42
C ALA A 14 19.10 -45.94 13.48
N PRO A 15 18.01 -45.30 13.10
CA PRO A 15 16.93 -45.01 14.02
C PRO A 15 16.01 -46.24 14.19
N GLU A 16 15.80 -46.62 15.43
CA GLU A 16 14.75 -47.56 15.82
C GLU A 16 13.37 -46.89 15.78
N ASP A 17 12.44 -47.57 15.14
CA ASP A 17 11.01 -47.34 15.21
C ASP A 17 10.50 -47.51 16.66
N SER A 18 9.84 -46.48 17.18
CA SER A 18 8.93 -46.63 18.33
C SER A 18 7.59 -45.99 18.01
N SER A 19 6.66 -46.86 17.71
CA SER A 19 5.20 -46.60 17.75
C SER A 19 4.78 -46.04 19.08
N GLY A 20 4.15 -44.89 19.05
CA GLY A 20 3.41 -44.30 20.18
C GLY A 20 2.07 -43.79 19.67
N ASP A 21 1.03 -44.55 20.03
CA ASP A 21 -0.37 -44.23 19.78
C ASP A 21 -0.75 -42.88 20.41
N ASP A 22 -1.16 -41.93 19.60
CA ASP A 22 -1.92 -40.77 20.06
C ASP A 22 -3.29 -40.84 19.37
N GLU A 23 -4.30 -41.11 20.18
CA GLU A 23 -5.70 -41.13 19.83
C GLU A 23 -6.15 -39.72 19.40
N ASP A 24 -6.30 -39.52 18.08
CA ASP A 24 -7.03 -38.41 17.49
C ASP A 24 -8.49 -38.84 17.34
N GLU A 25 -9.39 -38.22 18.10
CA GLU A 25 -10.84 -38.35 17.93
C GLU A 25 -11.26 -37.84 16.55
N ASP A 26 -11.46 -38.78 15.64
CA ASP A 26 -12.08 -38.56 14.34
C ASP A 26 -13.55 -38.24 14.52
N PHE A 27 -13.97 -37.00 14.15
CA PHE A 27 -15.36 -36.68 13.88
C PHE A 27 -15.71 -37.12 12.45
N GLU A 28 -16.33 -38.29 12.34
CA GLU A 28 -16.93 -38.76 11.10
C GLU A 28 -18.17 -37.94 10.72
N GLU A 29 -18.17 -37.34 9.52
CA GLU A 29 -19.37 -36.86 8.84
C GLU A 29 -19.91 -37.99 7.97
N ASP A 30 -21.03 -38.56 8.40
CA ASP A 30 -21.86 -39.46 7.61
C ASP A 30 -22.56 -38.68 6.49
N SER A 31 -22.29 -39.07 5.24
CA SER A 31 -23.15 -38.80 4.09
C SER A 31 -23.09 -39.94 3.07
N PRO A 32 -24.21 -40.47 2.62
CA PRO A 32 -24.24 -41.74 1.89
C PRO A 32 -23.91 -41.57 0.40
N ILE A 33 -22.97 -42.41 -0.03
CA ILE A 33 -22.50 -42.53 -1.41
C ILE A 33 -23.50 -43.38 -2.24
N ALA A 34 -24.06 -42.80 -3.30
CA ALA A 34 -24.76 -43.55 -4.34
C ALA A 34 -23.79 -43.94 -5.47
N LYS A 35 -23.66 -45.23 -5.75
CA LYS A 35 -22.81 -45.84 -6.78
C LYS A 35 -23.34 -45.61 -8.20
N PRO A 36 -22.48 -45.48 -9.21
CA PRO A 36 -22.88 -45.30 -10.61
C PRO A 36 -23.17 -46.62 -11.33
N LYS A 37 -24.22 -46.65 -12.12
CA LYS A 37 -24.52 -47.72 -13.08
C LYS A 37 -23.95 -47.38 -14.46
N LYS A 38 -23.12 -48.30 -14.99
CA LYS A 38 -22.61 -48.37 -16.36
C LYS A 38 -23.73 -48.61 -17.36
N ARG A 39 -23.67 -48.02 -18.55
CA ARG A 39 -23.79 -48.67 -19.86
C ARG A 39 -23.60 -47.73 -21.05
N LEU A 40 -22.68 -48.11 -21.93
CA LEU A 40 -22.60 -47.81 -23.36
C LEU A 40 -23.49 -48.79 -24.13
N PRO A 41 -23.86 -48.65 -25.45
CA PRO A 41 -22.97 -48.28 -26.55
C PRO A 41 -23.59 -47.50 -27.75
N ARG A 42 -22.70 -46.87 -28.53
CA ARG A 42 -22.54 -46.78 -29.99
C ARG A 42 -23.78 -46.91 -30.91
N HIS A 43 -23.98 -45.94 -31.83
CA HIS A 43 -23.94 -46.17 -33.28
C HIS A 43 -23.87 -44.84 -34.10
N LYS A 44 -23.27 -44.95 -35.22
CA LYS A 44 -22.67 -44.26 -36.31
C LYS A 44 -23.58 -43.56 -37.32
N HIS A 45 -22.97 -42.63 -38.06
CA HIS A 45 -23.27 -42.14 -39.44
C HIS A 45 -24.52 -41.22 -39.62
N ALA A 46 -24.48 -40.18 -40.41
CA ALA A 46 -23.79 -39.79 -41.62
C ALA A 46 -24.02 -38.30 -41.95
N SER A 47 -23.14 -37.78 -42.77
CA SER A 47 -23.09 -36.50 -43.44
C SER A 47 -24.36 -36.07 -44.19
N LYS A 48 -24.66 -34.75 -44.22
CA LYS A 48 -24.89 -34.01 -45.49
C LYS A 48 -25.07 -32.49 -45.27
N THR A 49 -24.39 -31.81 -46.11
CA THR A 49 -24.39 -30.40 -46.52
C THR A 49 -25.76 -29.75 -46.70
N THR A 50 -25.84 -28.44 -46.36
CA THR A 50 -26.18 -27.27 -47.21
C THR A 50 -27.07 -26.24 -46.49
N ALA A 51 -26.73 -24.95 -46.81
CA ALA A 51 -27.54 -23.76 -46.82
C ALA A 51 -27.88 -23.03 -45.50
N ALA A 52 -27.39 -21.79 -45.45
CA ALA A 52 -27.81 -20.77 -44.49
C ALA A 52 -29.28 -20.33 -44.74
N PRO A 53 -29.93 -19.92 -43.68
CA PRO A 53 -30.84 -18.79 -43.76
C PRO A 53 -30.69 -17.78 -42.63
N ALA A 54 -31.23 -16.60 -42.88
CA ALA A 54 -31.16 -15.30 -42.24
C ALA A 54 -31.57 -15.21 -40.75
N PRO A 55 -31.33 -14.08 -40.07
CA PRO A 55 -31.33 -13.96 -38.62
C PRO A 55 -32.75 -13.86 -38.03
N VAL A 56 -33.06 -14.76 -37.12
CA VAL A 56 -34.22 -14.68 -36.25
C VAL A 56 -33.86 -13.94 -34.96
N LYS A 57 -34.55 -12.84 -34.72
CA LYS A 57 -34.50 -12.10 -33.45
C LYS A 57 -35.01 -12.99 -32.31
N GLN A 58 -34.10 -13.52 -31.51
CA GLN A 58 -34.49 -14.13 -30.23
C GLN A 58 -34.54 -13.05 -29.14
N ARG A 59 -35.75 -12.84 -28.61
CA ARG A 59 -35.99 -12.17 -27.33
C ARG A 59 -35.29 -12.98 -26.24
N VAL A 60 -34.23 -12.44 -25.67
CA VAL A 60 -33.59 -12.98 -24.46
C VAL A 60 -34.46 -12.54 -23.30
N SER A 61 -35.14 -13.47 -22.67
CA SER A 61 -35.76 -13.28 -21.36
C SER A 61 -34.67 -13.24 -20.31
N PRO A 62 -34.72 -12.36 -19.30
CA PRO A 62 -33.71 -12.32 -18.25
C PRO A 62 -33.74 -13.63 -17.43
N PRO A 63 -32.58 -14.12 -16.96
CA PRO A 63 -32.53 -15.31 -16.14
C PRO A 63 -33.28 -15.07 -14.83
N LYS A 64 -34.18 -16.00 -14.49
CA LYS A 64 -34.83 -16.04 -13.19
C LYS A 64 -33.78 -16.17 -12.10
N GLN A 65 -33.53 -15.09 -11.37
CA GLN A 65 -32.78 -15.13 -10.10
C GLN A 65 -33.54 -16.06 -9.14
N GLN A 66 -32.84 -17.08 -8.72
CA GLN A 66 -33.32 -18.03 -7.74
C GLN A 66 -33.55 -17.32 -6.40
N SER A 67 -34.69 -17.50 -5.82
CA SER A 67 -35.19 -16.93 -4.56
C SER A 67 -34.54 -17.47 -3.28
N SER A 68 -33.27 -17.90 -3.36
CA SER A 68 -32.50 -18.39 -2.19
C SER A 68 -31.74 -17.29 -1.46
N SER A 69 -31.51 -16.13 -2.08
CA SER A 69 -30.74 -15.04 -1.47
C SER A 69 -31.53 -14.24 -0.41
N SER A 70 -32.85 -14.14 -0.53
CA SER A 70 -33.67 -13.37 0.41
C SER A 70 -33.87 -14.07 1.77
N GLN A 71 -33.89 -15.39 1.80
CA GLN A 71 -34.00 -16.14 3.06
C GLN A 71 -32.67 -16.18 3.83
N GLN A 72 -31.53 -16.27 3.13
CA GLN A 72 -30.19 -16.18 3.76
C GLN A 72 -29.92 -14.80 4.34
N ASN A 73 -30.29 -13.74 3.64
CA ASN A 73 -30.15 -12.36 4.13
C ASN A 73 -31.02 -12.08 5.37
N GLY A 74 -32.22 -12.64 5.44
CA GLY A 74 -33.10 -12.52 6.61
C GLY A 74 -32.53 -13.22 7.86
N LEU A 75 -32.01 -14.44 7.71
CA LEU A 75 -31.41 -15.20 8.80
C LEU A 75 -30.12 -14.55 9.33
N GLN A 76 -29.32 -13.94 8.45
CA GLN A 76 -28.14 -13.19 8.86
C GLN A 76 -28.50 -11.90 9.61
N ALA A 77 -29.51 -11.16 9.17
CA ALA A 77 -29.96 -9.94 9.85
C ALA A 77 -30.45 -10.22 11.28
N ASP A 78 -31.23 -11.31 11.47
CA ASP A 78 -31.68 -11.72 12.80
C ASP A 78 -30.53 -12.16 13.72
N GLN A 79 -29.51 -12.81 13.16
CA GLN A 79 -28.30 -13.19 13.94
C GLN A 79 -27.50 -11.96 14.33
N ILE A 80 -27.28 -11.01 13.44
CA ILE A 80 -26.58 -9.76 13.72
C ILE A 80 -27.28 -9.01 14.83
N SER A 81 -28.60 -8.84 14.77
CA SER A 81 -29.37 -8.16 15.82
C SER A 81 -29.21 -8.82 17.21
N LYS A 82 -29.22 -10.15 17.28
CA LYS A 82 -28.99 -10.88 18.54
C LYS A 82 -27.58 -10.69 19.08
N PHE A 83 -26.59 -10.64 18.19
CA PHE A 83 -25.20 -10.42 18.57
C PHE A 83 -24.96 -8.97 19.02
N ASP A 84 -25.54 -7.98 18.36
CA ASP A 84 -25.48 -6.58 18.79
C ASP A 84 -26.08 -6.37 20.18
N GLU A 85 -27.22 -6.99 20.48
CA GLU A 85 -27.84 -6.95 21.81
C GLU A 85 -26.94 -7.62 22.86
N ARG A 86 -26.36 -8.78 22.51
CA ARG A 86 -25.40 -9.48 23.36
C ARG A 86 -24.19 -8.60 23.66
N GLU A 87 -23.59 -7.97 22.65
CA GLU A 87 -22.39 -7.12 22.81
C GLU A 87 -22.68 -5.92 23.71
N ARG A 88 -23.82 -5.23 23.51
CA ARG A 88 -24.23 -4.12 24.39
C ARG A 88 -24.41 -4.55 25.83
N ARG A 89 -24.95 -5.74 26.05
CA ARG A 89 -25.15 -6.34 27.37
C ARG A 89 -23.83 -6.75 28.03
N LEU A 90 -22.94 -7.39 27.28
CA LEU A 90 -21.70 -7.95 27.82
C LEU A 90 -20.57 -6.91 27.90
N PHE A 91 -20.43 -6.07 26.88
CA PHE A 91 -19.29 -5.18 26.69
C PHE A 91 -19.72 -3.71 26.70
N SER A 92 -20.55 -3.32 27.67
CA SER A 92 -21.07 -1.94 27.76
C SER A 92 -19.99 -0.84 27.78
N PHE A 93 -18.74 -1.19 28.09
CA PHE A 93 -17.60 -0.27 28.06
C PHE A 93 -17.13 0.12 26.64
N MET A 94 -17.55 -0.62 25.61
CA MET A 94 -17.26 -0.30 24.20
C MET A 94 -18.22 0.73 23.60
N PHE A 95 -19.25 1.12 24.31
CA PHE A 95 -20.31 1.98 23.79
C PHE A 95 -20.41 3.29 24.58
N PRO A 96 -20.80 4.40 23.92
CA PRO A 96 -21.16 5.63 24.62
C PRO A 96 -22.28 5.39 25.67
N PRO A 97 -22.26 6.06 26.82
CA PRO A 97 -21.28 7.08 27.25
C PRO A 97 -20.05 6.49 28.00
N LYS A 98 -19.88 5.17 28.07
CA LYS A 98 -18.81 4.52 28.83
C LYS A 98 -17.53 4.30 28.05
N LEU A 99 -17.55 4.52 26.74
CA LEU A 99 -16.42 4.34 25.84
C LEU A 99 -15.26 5.28 26.24
N LYS A 100 -14.08 4.69 26.47
CA LYS A 100 -12.84 5.39 26.82
C LYS A 100 -11.67 4.85 26.02
N ASP A 101 -10.74 5.73 25.68
CA ASP A 101 -9.45 5.33 25.14
C ASP A 101 -8.53 4.75 26.23
N GLN A 102 -7.37 4.24 25.83
CA GLN A 102 -6.39 3.65 26.74
C GLN A 102 -5.88 4.64 27.81
N ASN A 103 -5.91 5.95 27.52
CA ASN A 103 -5.51 7.01 28.43
C ASN A 103 -6.64 7.41 29.41
N GLY A 104 -7.83 6.85 29.24
CA GLY A 104 -9.00 7.12 30.08
C GLY A 104 -9.87 8.28 29.62
N ASN A 105 -9.58 8.88 28.47
CA ASN A 105 -10.39 9.94 27.89
C ASN A 105 -11.72 9.37 27.39
N LEU A 106 -12.83 10.06 27.67
CA LEU A 106 -14.15 9.72 27.15
C LEU A 106 -14.25 10.01 25.65
N PHE A 107 -15.14 9.32 24.97
CA PHE A 107 -15.36 9.40 23.52
C PHE A 107 -15.70 10.81 23.00
N ASP A 108 -16.28 11.67 23.83
CA ASP A 108 -16.65 13.06 23.55
C ASP A 108 -15.53 14.06 23.90
N SER A 109 -14.43 13.59 24.48
CA SER A 109 -13.28 14.44 24.82
C SER A 109 -12.49 14.81 23.56
N PRO A 110 -12.01 16.06 23.42
CA PRO A 110 -11.07 16.41 22.35
C PRO A 110 -9.77 15.59 22.34
N LYS A 111 -9.39 15.02 23.50
CA LYS A 111 -8.19 14.17 23.66
C LYS A 111 -8.46 12.69 23.42
N TYR A 112 -9.69 12.30 23.06
CA TYR A 112 -10.03 10.90 22.84
C TYR A 112 -9.28 10.32 21.64
N ASP A 113 -8.62 9.18 21.84
CA ASP A 113 -7.94 8.42 20.80
C ASP A 113 -8.83 7.23 20.35
N PRO A 114 -9.47 7.31 19.18
CA PRO A 114 -10.35 6.26 18.69
C PRO A 114 -9.60 4.97 18.28
N THR A 115 -8.28 4.99 18.20
CA THR A 115 -7.48 3.82 17.82
C THR A 115 -7.28 2.85 18.98
N THR A 116 -7.58 3.27 20.23
CA THR A 116 -7.39 2.48 21.43
C THR A 116 -8.66 2.37 22.27
N LEU A 117 -8.70 1.34 23.12
CA LEU A 117 -9.82 1.06 24.02
C LEU A 117 -9.33 0.78 25.44
N LEU A 118 -9.91 1.43 26.44
CA LEU A 118 -9.65 1.10 27.83
C LEU A 118 -10.43 -0.13 28.26
N LEU A 119 -9.72 -1.21 28.56
CA LEU A 119 -10.31 -2.42 29.13
C LEU A 119 -10.56 -2.27 30.65
N PRO A 120 -11.66 -2.79 31.21
CA PRO A 120 -11.87 -2.86 32.65
C PRO A 120 -10.73 -3.59 33.36
N LYS A 121 -10.44 -3.23 34.61
CA LYS A 121 -9.30 -3.80 35.40
C LYS A 121 -9.31 -5.32 35.48
N THR A 122 -10.47 -5.95 35.59
CA THR A 122 -10.63 -7.41 35.65
C THR A 122 -10.58 -8.08 34.28
N PHE A 123 -10.86 -7.32 33.25
CA PHE A 123 -10.79 -7.75 31.87
C PHE A 123 -9.32 -7.84 31.39
N PRO A 124 -8.90 -8.81 30.57
CA PRO A 124 -9.77 -9.76 29.88
C PRO A 124 -9.94 -11.13 30.57
N LYS A 125 -9.55 -11.33 31.83
CA LYS A 125 -9.66 -12.65 32.49
C LYS A 125 -11.11 -13.03 32.76
N SER A 126 -11.87 -12.10 33.33
CA SER A 126 -13.29 -12.22 33.58
C SER A 126 -13.95 -10.85 33.57
N PHE A 127 -15.24 -10.81 33.30
CA PHE A 127 -16.04 -9.60 33.39
C PHE A 127 -17.43 -9.95 33.91
N THR A 128 -18.12 -8.96 34.44
CA THR A 128 -19.50 -9.09 34.90
C THR A 128 -20.39 -8.37 33.88
N SER A 129 -21.36 -9.07 33.30
CA SER A 129 -22.35 -8.50 32.40
C SER A 129 -23.29 -7.54 33.12
N THR A 130 -24.09 -6.78 32.40
CA THR A 130 -25.10 -5.86 32.96
C THR A 130 -26.13 -6.61 33.80
N ASP A 131 -26.33 -7.91 33.57
CA ASP A 131 -27.24 -8.79 34.33
C ASP A 131 -26.61 -9.31 35.62
N GLY A 132 -25.37 -8.92 35.98
CA GLY A 132 -24.66 -9.38 37.14
C GLY A 132 -24.00 -10.76 37.02
N ILE A 133 -24.02 -11.38 35.83
CA ILE A 133 -23.43 -12.71 35.58
C ILE A 133 -21.93 -12.55 35.31
N GLN A 134 -21.11 -13.36 35.96
CA GLN A 134 -19.68 -13.39 35.77
C GLN A 134 -19.32 -14.35 34.61
N HIS A 135 -18.66 -13.84 33.59
CA HIS A 135 -18.18 -14.57 32.43
C HIS A 135 -16.66 -14.77 32.51
N LYS A 136 -16.18 -15.96 32.16
CA LYS A 136 -14.76 -16.27 31.98
C LYS A 136 -14.40 -16.21 30.51
N ILE A 137 -13.25 -15.61 30.19
CA ILE A 137 -12.74 -15.51 28.85
C ILE A 137 -11.59 -16.49 28.66
N SER A 138 -11.59 -17.25 27.59
CA SER A 138 -10.50 -18.19 27.28
C SER A 138 -9.15 -17.47 27.10
N PRO A 139 -8.02 -18.12 27.39
CA PRO A 139 -6.71 -17.49 27.27
C PRO A 139 -6.39 -16.98 25.85
N GLY A 140 -6.87 -17.64 24.81
CA GLY A 140 -6.73 -17.18 23.42
C GLY A 140 -7.51 -15.88 23.18
N GLN A 141 -8.76 -15.82 23.62
CA GLN A 141 -9.58 -14.62 23.53
C GLN A 141 -9.04 -13.48 24.41
N GLN A 142 -8.39 -13.78 25.54
CA GLN A 142 -7.69 -12.77 26.34
C GLN A 142 -6.54 -12.11 25.55
N GLN A 143 -5.80 -12.88 24.74
CA GLN A 143 -4.79 -12.31 23.85
C GLN A 143 -5.46 -11.44 22.76
N TRP A 144 -6.51 -11.95 22.12
CA TRP A 144 -7.23 -11.20 21.10
C TRP A 144 -7.72 -9.84 21.63
N TRP A 145 -8.34 -9.80 22.79
CA TRP A 145 -8.80 -8.56 23.41
C TRP A 145 -7.67 -7.56 23.71
N ARG A 146 -6.48 -8.04 24.09
CA ARG A 146 -5.32 -7.14 24.29
C ARG A 146 -4.89 -6.49 22.99
N PHE A 147 -4.84 -7.26 21.90
CA PHE A 147 -4.55 -6.69 20.59
C PHE A 147 -5.66 -5.76 20.11
N LYS A 148 -6.93 -6.15 20.29
CA LYS A 148 -8.06 -5.31 19.92
C LYS A 148 -8.10 -4.00 20.68
N ALA A 149 -7.80 -4.00 21.96
CA ALA A 149 -7.72 -2.78 22.76
C ALA A 149 -6.60 -1.82 22.32
N ALA A 150 -5.51 -2.33 21.78
CA ALA A 150 -4.41 -1.53 21.24
C ALA A 150 -4.63 -1.11 19.76
N HIS A 151 -5.58 -1.73 19.07
CA HIS A 151 -5.91 -1.51 17.66
C HIS A 151 -7.43 -1.54 17.47
N PHE A 152 -8.13 -0.68 18.20
CA PHE A 152 -9.59 -0.70 18.25
C PHE A 152 -10.23 -0.28 16.93
N ASP A 153 -9.56 0.59 16.19
CA ASP A 153 -9.92 1.06 14.84
C ASP A 153 -9.67 0.05 13.71
N ALA A 154 -9.05 -1.09 14.02
CA ALA A 154 -8.61 -2.05 13.01
C ALA A 154 -9.37 -3.38 13.09
N ILE A 155 -9.46 -4.08 11.98
CA ILE A 155 -9.92 -5.47 11.90
C ILE A 155 -8.73 -6.38 12.19
N LEU A 156 -8.86 -7.27 13.16
CA LEU A 156 -7.82 -8.21 13.52
C LEU A 156 -8.00 -9.54 12.76
N LEU A 157 -7.00 -9.94 12.01
CA LEU A 157 -6.85 -11.30 11.50
C LEU A 157 -5.99 -12.08 12.49
N PHE A 158 -6.64 -12.86 13.35
CA PHE A 158 -5.98 -13.52 14.47
C PHE A 158 -5.67 -14.98 14.16
N LYS A 159 -4.40 -15.34 14.14
CA LYS A 159 -3.94 -16.68 13.77
C LYS A 159 -4.29 -17.73 14.79
N MET A 160 -5.01 -18.76 14.36
CA MET A 160 -5.34 -19.96 15.13
C MET A 160 -5.02 -21.21 14.29
N GLY A 161 -3.83 -21.79 14.50
CA GLY A 161 -3.35 -22.90 13.66
C GLY A 161 -3.26 -22.53 12.18
N LYS A 162 -4.00 -23.22 11.33
CA LYS A 162 -4.06 -22.98 9.87
C LYS A 162 -5.15 -21.97 9.45
N PHE A 163 -5.80 -21.29 10.41
CA PHE A 163 -6.89 -20.35 10.14
C PHE A 163 -6.55 -18.97 10.65
N TYR A 164 -7.14 -17.95 10.02
CA TYR A 164 -7.31 -16.63 10.60
C TYR A 164 -8.73 -16.51 11.09
N GLU A 165 -8.88 -16.18 12.36
CA GLU A 165 -10.15 -16.06 13.04
C GLU A 165 -10.44 -14.60 13.37
N MET A 166 -11.70 -14.24 13.32
CA MET A 166 -12.24 -12.92 13.61
C MET A 166 -13.31 -13.08 14.68
N TYR A 167 -13.27 -12.24 15.69
CA TYR A 167 -14.17 -12.31 16.84
C TYR A 167 -14.97 -11.03 17.02
N GLU A 168 -16.12 -11.13 17.67
CA GLU A 168 -16.99 -10.02 18.06
C GLU A 168 -17.26 -9.07 16.85
N MET A 169 -17.04 -7.75 17.02
CA MET A 169 -17.26 -6.76 15.94
C MET A 169 -16.50 -7.08 14.64
N ASP A 170 -15.32 -7.68 14.72
CA ASP A 170 -14.53 -8.01 13.52
C ASP A 170 -15.19 -9.15 12.74
N ALA A 171 -15.82 -10.11 13.43
CA ALA A 171 -16.55 -11.20 12.78
C ALA A 171 -17.76 -10.69 11.97
N HIS A 172 -18.45 -9.64 12.44
CA HIS A 172 -19.54 -9.02 11.70
C HIS A 172 -19.07 -8.43 10.37
N VAL A 173 -17.92 -7.76 10.38
CA VAL A 173 -17.31 -7.23 9.15
C VAL A 173 -16.92 -8.38 8.22
N GLY A 174 -16.29 -9.43 8.74
CA GLY A 174 -15.91 -10.61 7.96
C GLY A 174 -17.09 -11.29 7.28
N VAL A 175 -18.21 -11.43 7.98
CA VAL A 175 -19.45 -12.00 7.40
C VAL A 175 -20.03 -11.08 6.32
N LYS A 176 -20.11 -9.77 6.61
CA LYS A 176 -20.70 -8.77 5.70
C LYS A 176 -19.88 -8.58 4.42
N GLU A 177 -18.57 -8.46 4.54
CA GLU A 177 -17.71 -7.99 3.43
C GLU A 177 -16.95 -9.11 2.73
N LEU A 178 -16.60 -10.18 3.46
CA LEU A 178 -15.91 -11.34 2.90
C LEU A 178 -16.87 -12.50 2.57
N GLY A 179 -18.15 -12.38 2.94
CA GLY A 179 -19.13 -13.46 2.73
C GLY A 179 -18.87 -14.68 3.61
N LEU A 180 -18.21 -14.51 4.77
CA LEU A 180 -17.97 -15.58 5.72
C LEU A 180 -19.27 -16.00 6.41
N ILE A 181 -19.25 -17.17 7.02
CA ILE A 181 -20.37 -17.69 7.81
C ILE A 181 -19.95 -17.67 9.28
N TYR A 182 -20.89 -17.28 10.17
CA TYR A 182 -20.66 -17.41 11.60
C TYR A 182 -20.47 -18.88 11.99
N MET A 183 -19.43 -19.13 12.76
CA MET A 183 -19.22 -20.44 13.39
C MET A 183 -20.29 -20.67 14.47
N LYS A 184 -20.58 -21.94 14.74
CA LYS A 184 -21.55 -22.31 15.79
C LYS A 184 -21.10 -21.81 17.16
N GLY A 185 -21.98 -21.19 17.90
CA GLY A 185 -21.72 -20.68 19.26
C GLY A 185 -22.53 -19.44 19.59
N GLU A 186 -22.41 -18.99 20.83
CA GLU A 186 -23.06 -17.77 21.32
C GLU A 186 -22.25 -16.49 21.04
N GLN A 187 -20.98 -16.64 20.67
CA GLN A 187 -20.07 -15.55 20.37
C GLN A 187 -20.00 -15.31 18.86
N PRO A 188 -20.06 -14.06 18.38
CA PRO A 188 -19.73 -13.76 17.00
C PRO A 188 -18.31 -14.24 16.69
N HIS A 189 -18.22 -15.21 15.79
CA HIS A 189 -16.97 -15.83 15.41
C HIS A 189 -17.04 -16.25 13.95
N ALA A 190 -16.05 -15.87 13.17
CA ALA A 190 -15.91 -16.24 11.76
C ALA A 190 -14.42 -16.42 11.44
N GLY A 191 -14.11 -17.18 10.41
CA GLY A 191 -12.72 -17.41 10.05
C GLY A 191 -12.58 -18.00 8.66
N PHE A 192 -11.34 -18.02 8.18
CA PHE A 192 -10.98 -18.55 6.87
C PHE A 192 -9.58 -19.19 6.89
N PRO A 193 -9.31 -20.16 5.98
CA PRO A 193 -8.00 -20.78 5.87
C PRO A 193 -6.89 -19.78 5.53
N GLU A 194 -5.70 -19.99 6.07
CA GLU A 194 -4.54 -19.09 5.90
C GLU A 194 -4.20 -18.79 4.44
N LYS A 195 -4.38 -19.77 3.53
CA LYS A 195 -4.12 -19.57 2.10
C LYS A 195 -4.91 -18.44 1.44
N ASN A 196 -6.01 -17.99 2.07
CA ASN A 196 -6.87 -16.93 1.57
C ASN A 196 -6.57 -15.56 2.20
N TYR A 197 -5.52 -15.45 3.03
CA TYR A 197 -5.31 -14.23 3.83
C TYR A 197 -5.06 -13.01 2.95
N GLN A 198 -4.23 -13.12 1.92
CA GLN A 198 -3.89 -12.00 1.03
C GLN A 198 -5.13 -11.41 0.36
N LYS A 199 -5.94 -12.27 -0.23
CA LYS A 199 -7.19 -11.86 -0.89
C LYS A 199 -8.17 -11.20 0.08
N ASN A 200 -8.34 -11.79 1.28
CA ASN A 200 -9.29 -11.28 2.26
C ASN A 200 -8.78 -9.98 2.91
N ALA A 201 -7.50 -9.88 3.22
CA ALA A 201 -6.88 -8.65 3.72
C ALA A 201 -6.96 -7.52 2.68
N GLU A 202 -6.69 -7.83 1.40
CA GLU A 202 -6.87 -6.89 0.28
C GLU A 202 -8.30 -6.37 0.20
N THR A 203 -9.29 -7.27 0.22
CA THR A 203 -10.70 -6.89 0.13
C THR A 203 -11.09 -5.94 1.26
N LEU A 204 -10.74 -6.26 2.51
CA LEU A 204 -11.01 -5.40 3.66
C LEU A 204 -10.31 -4.05 3.55
N ALA A 205 -9.03 -4.04 3.16
CA ALA A 205 -8.27 -2.80 3.02
C ALA A 205 -8.85 -1.91 1.90
N ARG A 206 -9.27 -2.48 0.77
CA ARG A 206 -9.93 -1.73 -0.32
C ARG A 206 -11.26 -1.14 0.10
N ASN A 207 -11.99 -1.82 1.00
CA ASN A 207 -13.22 -1.30 1.59
C ASN A 207 -12.97 -0.23 2.67
N GLY A 208 -11.70 0.14 2.90
CA GLY A 208 -11.30 1.23 3.80
C GLY A 208 -10.95 0.81 5.21
N HIS A 209 -10.95 -0.49 5.52
CA HIS A 209 -10.53 -0.97 6.84
C HIS A 209 -9.01 -0.97 6.99
N LYS A 210 -8.55 -0.70 8.21
CA LYS A 210 -7.20 -1.01 8.64
C LYS A 210 -7.19 -2.47 9.12
N VAL A 211 -6.37 -3.30 8.53
CA VAL A 211 -6.29 -4.73 8.81
C VAL A 211 -5.00 -5.04 9.53
N VAL A 212 -5.08 -5.61 10.72
CA VAL A 212 -3.91 -5.98 11.54
C VAL A 212 -3.77 -7.49 11.57
N MET A 213 -2.63 -7.99 11.11
CA MET A 213 -2.30 -9.40 11.12
C MET A 213 -1.59 -9.76 12.42
N ILE A 214 -2.16 -10.71 13.16
CA ILE A 214 -1.61 -11.25 14.41
C ILE A 214 -1.18 -12.69 14.14
N GLU A 215 0.13 -12.92 14.09
CA GLU A 215 0.73 -14.22 13.81
C GLU A 215 1.26 -14.92 15.05
N GLN A 216 1.35 -16.25 14.99
CA GLN A 216 1.99 -17.06 16.00
C GLN A 216 3.52 -16.99 15.84
N THR A 217 4.21 -16.57 16.89
CA THR A 217 5.68 -16.53 16.96
C THR A 217 6.26 -17.69 17.80
N GLU A 218 5.40 -18.60 18.23
CA GLU A 218 5.76 -19.74 19.08
C GLU A 218 4.90 -20.95 18.69
N THR A 219 5.53 -22.11 18.60
CA THR A 219 4.83 -23.39 18.45
C THR A 219 4.42 -23.95 19.84
N PRO A 220 3.45 -24.89 19.91
CA PRO A 220 3.14 -25.58 21.16
C PRO A 220 4.35 -26.24 21.84
N ALA A 221 5.26 -26.81 21.04
CA ALA A 221 6.51 -27.41 21.53
C ALA A 221 7.42 -26.35 22.17
N MET A 222 7.61 -25.19 21.52
CA MET A 222 8.39 -24.06 22.06
C MET A 222 7.78 -23.52 23.35
N LEU A 223 6.44 -23.45 23.44
CA LEU A 223 5.74 -23.08 24.69
C LEU A 223 6.05 -24.09 25.81
N ALA A 224 6.03 -25.40 25.51
CA ALA A 224 6.33 -26.44 26.48
C ALA A 224 7.79 -26.35 26.96
N GLU A 225 8.74 -26.10 26.07
CA GLU A 225 10.14 -25.83 26.43
C GLU A 225 10.31 -24.58 27.28
N ARG A 226 9.65 -23.48 26.93
CA ARG A 226 9.70 -22.23 27.68
C ARG A 226 9.18 -22.43 29.10
N LYS A 227 8.11 -23.22 29.27
CA LYS A 227 7.59 -23.61 30.60
C LYS A 227 8.58 -24.46 31.39
N LYS A 228 9.34 -25.34 30.74
CA LYS A 228 10.39 -26.13 31.42
C LYS A 228 11.57 -25.28 31.84
N LYS A 229 11.95 -24.27 31.03
CA LYS A 229 13.07 -23.36 31.29
C LYS A 229 12.75 -22.30 32.35
N ASP A 230 11.51 -21.83 32.40
CA ASP A 230 11.06 -20.78 33.34
C ASP A 230 9.84 -21.25 34.13
N ALA A 231 10.09 -21.68 35.35
CA ALA A 231 9.05 -22.09 36.28
C ALA A 231 8.03 -20.99 36.65
N ARG A 232 8.33 -19.72 36.32
CA ARG A 232 7.42 -18.58 36.51
C ARG A 232 6.48 -18.38 35.35
N CYS A 233 6.72 -19.05 34.23
CA CYS A 233 5.88 -18.96 33.05
C CYS A 233 4.49 -19.58 33.29
N LYS A 234 3.48 -18.73 33.41
CA LYS A 234 2.07 -19.14 33.62
C LYS A 234 1.25 -19.12 32.31
N ASP A 235 1.90 -18.85 31.16
CA ASP A 235 1.20 -18.78 29.89
C ASP A 235 0.60 -20.14 29.52
N THR A 236 -0.65 -20.12 29.09
CA THR A 236 -1.38 -21.33 28.68
C THR A 236 -1.55 -21.41 27.16
N VAL A 237 -1.22 -20.35 26.45
CA VAL A 237 -1.32 -20.25 24.99
C VAL A 237 -0.01 -19.76 24.39
N VAL A 238 0.23 -20.11 23.14
CA VAL A 238 1.40 -19.68 22.36
C VAL A 238 1.44 -18.16 22.21
N ARG A 239 2.65 -17.62 22.08
CA ARG A 239 2.85 -16.18 21.83
C ARG A 239 2.41 -15.82 20.42
N ARG A 240 1.83 -14.63 20.34
CA ARG A 240 1.42 -14.00 19.08
C ARG A 240 1.91 -12.57 19.06
N GLU A 241 2.23 -12.08 17.88
CA GLU A 241 2.73 -10.72 17.67
C GLU A 241 2.05 -10.09 16.46
N LYS A 242 1.97 -8.77 16.45
CA LYS A 242 1.55 -7.98 15.28
C LYS A 242 2.68 -8.00 14.25
N ILE A 243 2.44 -8.57 13.08
CA ILE A 243 3.44 -8.76 12.04
C ILE A 243 3.25 -7.80 10.88
N ALA A 244 2.00 -7.52 10.52
CA ALA A 244 1.70 -6.62 9.42
C ALA A 244 0.45 -5.80 9.71
N VAL A 245 0.41 -4.62 9.12
CA VAL A 245 -0.77 -3.76 9.07
C VAL A 245 -1.00 -3.40 7.61
N VAL A 246 -2.20 -3.68 7.11
CA VAL A 246 -2.56 -3.45 5.73
C VAL A 246 -3.65 -2.40 5.67
N THR A 247 -3.40 -1.33 4.93
CA THR A 247 -4.38 -0.30 4.60
C THR A 247 -4.41 -0.10 3.08
N ARG A 248 -5.38 0.64 2.57
CA ARG A 248 -5.51 0.87 1.13
C ARG A 248 -4.24 1.49 0.51
N GLY A 249 -3.55 2.36 1.26
CA GLY A 249 -2.34 3.06 0.81
C GLY A 249 -1.02 2.35 1.13
N THR A 250 -1.03 1.37 2.05
CA THR A 250 0.20 0.69 2.50
C THR A 250 0.30 -0.77 2.04
N MET A 251 -0.50 -1.17 1.06
CA MET A 251 -0.37 -2.49 0.44
C MET A 251 0.92 -2.58 -0.37
N ILE A 252 1.82 -3.49 0.02
CA ILE A 252 3.08 -3.77 -0.69
C ILE A 252 3.16 -5.22 -1.20
N ASP A 253 2.31 -6.11 -0.67
CA ASP A 253 2.28 -7.52 -1.08
C ASP A 253 1.88 -7.67 -2.56
N ARG A 254 2.59 -8.55 -3.29
CA ARG A 254 2.40 -8.77 -4.72
C ARG A 254 0.95 -9.08 -5.08
N VAL A 255 0.35 -10.04 -4.41
CA VAL A 255 -1.01 -10.51 -4.72
C VAL A 255 -2.03 -9.39 -4.51
N MET A 256 -1.82 -8.55 -3.48
CA MET A 256 -2.71 -7.44 -3.16
C MET A 256 -2.62 -6.28 -4.17
N VAL A 257 -1.45 -6.07 -4.81
CA VAL A 257 -1.25 -4.94 -5.73
C VAL A 257 -1.39 -5.30 -7.21
N GLU A 258 -1.32 -6.58 -7.58
CA GLU A 258 -1.47 -7.04 -8.97
C GLU A 258 -2.85 -6.71 -9.57
N SER A 259 -3.90 -6.72 -8.76
CA SER A 259 -5.25 -6.40 -9.21
C SER A 259 -5.48 -4.92 -9.52
N CYS A 260 -4.54 -4.02 -9.11
CA CYS A 260 -4.63 -2.59 -9.31
C CYS A 260 -3.35 -2.04 -9.94
N PRO A 261 -3.35 -1.79 -11.26
CA PRO A 261 -2.21 -1.21 -11.95
C PRO A 261 -1.95 0.25 -11.57
N ASP A 262 -2.99 0.98 -11.13
CA ASP A 262 -2.90 2.39 -10.74
C ASP A 262 -2.04 2.56 -9.48
N ALA A 263 -1.39 3.71 -9.35
CA ALA A 263 -0.67 4.09 -8.15
C ALA A 263 -1.65 4.32 -6.99
N SER A 264 -1.28 3.86 -5.80
CA SER A 264 -2.02 4.12 -4.55
C SER A 264 -1.15 4.99 -3.65
N HIS A 265 -1.50 6.28 -3.53
CA HIS A 265 -0.72 7.22 -2.74
C HIS A 265 -1.30 7.38 -1.33
N VAL A 266 -0.41 7.39 -0.35
CA VAL A 266 -0.64 7.97 0.99
C VAL A 266 -0.14 9.40 0.93
N LEU A 267 -0.93 10.38 1.35
CA LEU A 267 -0.55 11.79 1.35
C LEU A 267 -0.58 12.33 2.78
N ALA A 268 0.56 12.67 3.34
CA ALA A 268 0.66 13.40 4.59
C ALA A 268 0.62 14.91 4.30
N ILE A 269 -0.17 15.64 5.09
CA ILE A 269 -0.32 17.08 4.99
C ILE A 269 -0.01 17.72 6.35
N SER A 270 0.82 18.78 6.34
CA SER A 270 1.11 19.61 7.50
C SER A 270 0.79 21.07 7.20
N GLU A 271 0.14 21.77 8.14
CA GLU A 271 -0.09 23.20 8.07
C GLU A 271 0.83 23.90 9.07
N PHE A 272 1.58 24.90 8.62
CA PHE A 272 2.54 25.63 9.42
C PHE A 272 2.24 27.12 9.39
N PRO A 273 1.99 27.78 10.52
CA PRO A 273 1.75 29.23 10.54
C PRO A 273 3.05 29.97 10.17
N SER A 274 2.98 30.88 9.21
CA SER A 274 4.07 31.80 8.91
C SER A 274 4.02 32.97 9.90
N GLY A 275 4.83 32.89 10.95
CA GLY A 275 4.78 33.85 12.05
C GLY A 275 5.39 35.19 11.69
N LYS A 276 4.54 36.20 11.51
CA LYS A 276 4.74 37.58 12.02
C LYS A 276 3.34 38.13 12.26
N GLU A 277 3.11 38.63 13.47
CA GLU A 277 1.85 39.26 13.87
C GLU A 277 1.33 40.22 12.80
N GLY A 278 0.14 39.92 12.25
CA GLY A 278 -0.61 40.81 11.37
C GLY A 278 -0.94 40.33 9.95
N ARG A 279 -0.35 39.24 9.44
CA ARG A 279 -0.75 38.58 8.17
C ARG A 279 -0.83 37.09 8.40
N SER A 280 -2.02 36.53 8.25
CA SER A 280 -2.30 35.09 8.44
C SER A 280 -1.79 34.26 7.26
N SER A 281 -0.52 34.38 6.86
CA SER A 281 0.05 33.44 5.88
C SER A 281 0.38 32.12 6.56
N PHE A 282 0.20 31.02 5.86
CA PHE A 282 0.56 29.69 6.33
C PHE A 282 1.18 28.87 5.21
N HIS A 283 2.03 27.93 5.57
CA HIS A 283 2.64 26.99 4.64
C HIS A 283 1.96 25.64 4.76
N ILE A 284 1.67 25.02 3.61
CA ILE A 284 1.15 23.66 3.55
C ILE A 284 2.25 22.75 3.04
N GLY A 285 2.80 21.92 3.93
CA GLY A 285 3.72 20.86 3.57
C GLY A 285 2.99 19.62 3.13
N VAL A 286 3.50 18.93 2.12
CA VAL A 286 2.94 17.69 1.60
C VAL A 286 4.03 16.65 1.37
N CYS A 287 3.73 15.40 1.71
CA CYS A 287 4.55 14.24 1.40
C CYS A 287 3.65 13.11 0.90
N ALA A 288 3.78 12.75 -0.36
CA ALA A 288 3.09 11.61 -0.94
C ALA A 288 4.01 10.40 -1.02
N ALA A 289 3.51 9.23 -0.63
CA ALA A 289 4.22 7.96 -0.73
C ALA A 289 3.41 6.93 -1.52
N GLU A 290 3.97 6.39 -2.60
CA GLU A 290 3.51 5.18 -3.28
C GLU A 290 4.30 3.99 -2.72
N CYS A 291 3.78 3.36 -1.67
CA CYS A 291 4.49 2.30 -0.92
C CYS A 291 4.86 1.10 -1.80
N ALA A 292 3.99 0.70 -2.73
CA ALA A 292 4.22 -0.46 -3.58
C ALA A 292 5.41 -0.30 -4.54
N ALA A 293 5.68 0.93 -5.00
CA ALA A 293 6.78 1.25 -5.90
C ALA A 293 7.96 1.94 -5.21
N GLY A 294 7.86 2.24 -3.91
CA GLY A 294 8.90 2.92 -3.15
C GLY A 294 9.15 4.36 -3.63
N LYS A 295 8.11 5.09 -4.02
CA LYS A 295 8.24 6.48 -4.51
C LYS A 295 7.73 7.47 -3.48
N PHE A 296 8.49 8.54 -3.27
CA PHE A 296 8.14 9.65 -2.40
C PHE A 296 8.18 10.96 -3.17
N VAL A 297 7.16 11.79 -2.99
CA VAL A 297 7.10 13.13 -3.59
C VAL A 297 6.87 14.13 -2.47
N LEU A 298 7.81 15.06 -2.29
CA LEU A 298 7.80 16.07 -1.22
C LEU A 298 7.64 17.47 -1.80
N GLY A 299 6.95 18.33 -1.06
CA GLY A 299 6.83 19.74 -1.43
C GLY A 299 6.09 20.55 -0.38
N ALA A 300 5.98 21.85 -0.64
CA ALA A 300 5.16 22.71 0.18
C ALA A 300 4.62 23.89 -0.63
N TYR A 301 3.53 24.47 -0.15
CA TYR A 301 2.85 25.63 -0.76
C TYR A 301 2.80 26.75 0.25
N ASN A 302 3.08 27.97 -0.22
CA ASN A 302 2.92 29.17 0.58
C ASN A 302 1.52 29.76 0.31
N VAL A 303 0.70 29.84 1.34
CA VAL A 303 -0.67 30.35 1.27
C VAL A 303 -0.72 31.73 1.90
N VAL A 304 -0.97 32.78 1.08
CA VAL A 304 -1.11 34.16 1.53
C VAL A 304 -2.58 34.53 1.49
N PRO A 305 -3.26 34.71 2.64
CA PRO A 305 -4.65 35.14 2.66
C PRO A 305 -4.80 36.58 2.11
N GLY A 306 -5.80 36.80 1.29
CA GLY A 306 -6.18 38.15 0.82
C GLY A 306 -6.09 38.40 -0.68
N ASN A 307 -5.51 37.47 -1.45
CA ASN A 307 -5.52 37.52 -2.93
C ASN A 307 -6.50 36.51 -3.56
N GLY A 308 -7.62 36.23 -2.86
CA GLY A 308 -8.55 35.17 -3.26
C GLY A 308 -8.06 33.80 -2.78
N ASP A 309 -8.67 33.26 -1.73
CA ASP A 309 -8.30 31.97 -1.13
C ASP A 309 -8.34 30.80 -2.13
N GLU A 310 -9.00 30.98 -3.28
CA GLU A 310 -9.13 29.98 -4.34
C GLU A 310 -7.84 29.81 -5.15
N GLU A 311 -7.08 30.88 -5.42
CA GLU A 311 -5.89 30.83 -6.27
C GLU A 311 -4.70 30.17 -5.55
N THR A 312 -4.56 30.40 -4.25
CA THR A 312 -3.48 29.89 -3.41
C THR A 312 -3.60 28.38 -3.11
N LEU A 313 -4.81 27.83 -3.12
CA LEU A 313 -5.04 26.38 -2.97
C LEU A 313 -5.10 25.64 -4.30
N SER A 314 -5.03 26.34 -5.42
CA SER A 314 -5.05 25.74 -6.76
C SER A 314 -3.93 24.70 -6.92
N SER A 315 -2.72 25.02 -6.47
CA SER A 315 -1.59 24.07 -6.54
C SER A 315 -1.81 22.82 -5.69
N LEU A 316 -2.36 22.96 -4.48
CA LEU A 316 -2.73 21.80 -3.66
C LEU A 316 -3.85 20.99 -4.31
N ARG A 317 -4.89 21.64 -4.84
CA ARG A 317 -6.01 20.99 -5.55
C ARG A 317 -5.50 20.22 -6.76
N THR A 318 -4.60 20.81 -7.54
CA THR A 318 -3.96 20.15 -8.68
C THR A 318 -3.22 18.90 -8.24
N THR A 319 -2.38 19.00 -7.21
CA THR A 319 -1.65 17.84 -6.67
C THR A 319 -2.58 16.75 -6.16
N LEU A 320 -3.67 17.12 -5.49
CA LEU A 320 -4.68 16.16 -5.04
C LEU A 320 -5.32 15.40 -6.21
N CYS A 321 -5.69 16.10 -7.28
CA CYS A 321 -6.28 15.47 -8.46
C CYS A 321 -5.28 14.59 -9.21
N GLU A 322 -4.02 15.04 -9.36
CA GLU A 322 -2.98 14.28 -10.05
C GLU A 322 -2.59 13.00 -9.33
N LEU A 323 -2.34 13.10 -8.04
CA LEU A 323 -1.92 11.95 -7.21
C LEU A 323 -3.10 11.05 -6.87
N ASN A 324 -4.30 11.62 -6.76
CA ASN A 324 -5.52 10.93 -6.31
C ASN A 324 -5.26 10.03 -5.10
N PRO A 325 -4.81 10.60 -3.96
CA PRO A 325 -4.42 9.81 -2.81
C PRO A 325 -5.60 9.02 -2.27
N VAL A 326 -5.33 7.78 -1.88
CA VAL A 326 -6.33 6.88 -1.29
C VAL A 326 -6.46 7.07 0.21
N GLU A 327 -5.42 7.61 0.85
CA GLU A 327 -5.38 7.94 2.28
C GLU A 327 -4.68 9.28 2.49
N ILE A 328 -5.22 10.08 3.40
CA ILE A 328 -4.69 11.38 3.79
C ILE A 328 -4.38 11.36 5.27
N ILE A 329 -3.15 11.71 5.60
CA ILE A 329 -2.61 11.60 6.95
C ILE A 329 -2.42 12.99 7.53
N PHE A 330 -3.02 13.20 8.68
CA PHE A 330 -2.80 14.38 9.51
C PHE A 330 -2.13 14.01 10.82
N ARG A 331 -1.33 14.93 11.32
CA ARG A 331 -0.82 14.86 12.67
C ARG A 331 -1.90 15.34 13.64
N ARG A 332 -2.17 14.57 14.69
CA ARG A 332 -3.01 14.98 15.80
C ARG A 332 -2.10 15.52 16.91
N ASP A 333 -2.05 16.82 17.09
CA ASP A 333 -1.39 17.43 18.23
C ASP A 333 -2.31 17.36 19.46
N GLU A 334 -1.75 17.11 20.63
CA GLU A 334 -2.51 16.92 21.88
C GLU A 334 -3.34 18.15 22.29
N MET A 335 -3.05 19.32 21.72
CA MET A 335 -3.62 20.58 22.20
C MET A 335 -4.78 21.15 21.38
N ASP A 336 -4.98 20.78 20.10
CA ASP A 336 -5.98 21.43 19.25
C ASP A 336 -6.67 20.51 18.23
N SER A 337 -7.28 19.43 18.72
CA SER A 337 -7.95 18.42 17.88
C SER A 337 -9.12 18.93 17.02
N ASN A 338 -9.60 20.16 17.24
CA ASN A 338 -10.75 20.72 16.53
C ASN A 338 -10.41 21.63 15.34
N LYS A 339 -9.13 21.89 15.06
CA LYS A 339 -8.73 22.85 14.01
C LYS A 339 -8.04 22.22 12.79
N PHE A 340 -7.82 20.92 12.78
CA PHE A 340 -7.14 20.25 11.68
C PHE A 340 -8.04 19.27 10.92
N PRO A 341 -8.06 19.26 9.60
CA PRO A 341 -7.47 20.25 8.69
C PRO A 341 -8.19 21.59 8.75
N GLY A 342 -7.48 22.68 8.41
CA GLY A 342 -8.08 24.00 8.28
C GLY A 342 -9.25 23.99 7.29
N PRO A 343 -10.23 24.93 7.42
CA PRO A 343 -11.46 24.89 6.60
C PRO A 343 -11.20 24.86 5.10
N ALA A 344 -10.17 25.56 4.63
CA ALA A 344 -9.80 25.65 3.23
C ALA A 344 -9.21 24.34 2.70
N VAL A 345 -8.30 23.71 3.47
CA VAL A 345 -7.76 22.38 3.13
C VAL A 345 -8.87 21.33 3.18
N ALA A 346 -9.75 21.37 4.19
CA ALA A 346 -10.88 20.45 4.29
C ALA A 346 -11.84 20.58 3.09
N ALA A 347 -12.05 21.80 2.57
CA ALA A 347 -12.83 22.01 1.35
C ALA A 347 -12.12 21.41 0.13
N ALA A 348 -10.82 21.69 -0.05
CA ALA A 348 -10.04 21.13 -1.16
C ALA A 348 -10.08 19.59 -1.18
N LEU A 349 -9.99 18.95 0.01
CA LEU A 349 -10.06 17.49 0.12
C LEU A 349 -11.43 16.95 -0.27
N ARG A 350 -12.51 17.57 0.20
CA ARG A 350 -13.87 17.13 -0.16
C ARG A 350 -14.15 17.26 -1.66
N ASP A 351 -13.63 18.33 -2.27
CA ASP A 351 -13.90 18.61 -3.68
C ASP A 351 -13.05 17.73 -4.62
N CYS A 352 -11.76 17.54 -4.29
CA CYS A 352 -10.81 16.86 -5.19
C CYS A 352 -10.71 15.36 -4.94
N VAL A 353 -10.81 14.90 -3.67
CA VAL A 353 -10.58 13.49 -3.29
C VAL A 353 -11.58 13.00 -2.24
N PRO A 354 -12.89 13.05 -2.55
CA PRO A 354 -13.95 12.72 -1.60
C PRO A 354 -13.90 11.28 -1.08
N ASN A 355 -13.26 10.38 -1.84
CA ASN A 355 -13.15 8.95 -1.54
C ASN A 355 -11.85 8.59 -0.78
N ALA A 356 -11.01 9.57 -0.43
CA ALA A 356 -9.80 9.35 0.36
C ALA A 356 -10.15 9.17 1.85
N HIS A 357 -9.51 8.20 2.48
CA HIS A 357 -9.68 7.97 3.91
C HIS A 357 -8.77 8.88 4.72
N ILE A 358 -9.36 9.69 5.61
CA ILE A 358 -8.58 10.55 6.51
C ILE A 358 -8.13 9.70 7.71
N ARG A 359 -6.82 9.74 7.99
CA ARG A 359 -6.17 9.07 9.12
C ARG A 359 -5.41 10.10 9.95
N TYR A 360 -5.29 9.81 11.23
CA TYR A 360 -4.54 10.66 12.16
C TYR A 360 -3.41 9.87 12.80
N VAL A 361 -2.23 10.48 12.87
CA VAL A 361 -1.09 9.96 13.64
C VAL A 361 -0.97 10.77 14.94
N CYS A 362 -0.93 10.08 16.06
CA CYS A 362 -0.65 10.71 17.34
C CYS A 362 0.84 11.00 17.45
N SER A 363 1.24 12.26 17.44
CA SER A 363 2.63 12.61 17.65
C SER A 363 2.83 13.99 18.22
N SER A 364 3.18 14.03 19.49
CA SER A 364 3.90 15.16 20.10
C SER A 364 5.39 15.21 19.69
N LYS A 365 5.86 14.24 18.87
CA LYS A 365 7.28 14.03 18.58
C LYS A 365 7.77 14.75 17.33
N ILE A 366 6.94 14.95 16.32
CA ILE A 366 7.31 15.55 15.03
C ILE A 366 6.73 16.96 14.96
N THR A 367 7.41 17.93 15.55
CA THR A 367 6.99 19.34 15.56
C THR A 367 7.89 20.24 14.71
N SER A 368 9.10 19.79 14.39
CA SER A 368 10.09 20.53 13.63
C SER A 368 10.96 19.60 12.77
N SER A 369 11.74 20.18 11.87
CA SER A 369 12.72 19.49 11.03
C SER A 369 13.78 18.75 11.84
N GLU A 370 14.20 19.32 12.97
CA GLU A 370 15.15 18.67 13.88
C GLU A 370 14.55 17.37 14.45
N CYS A 371 13.29 17.41 14.87
CA CYS A 371 12.60 16.20 15.36
C CYS A 371 12.47 15.13 14.27
N VAL A 372 12.25 15.54 13.02
CA VAL A 372 12.23 14.63 11.86
C VAL A 372 13.60 13.98 11.67
N LYS A 373 14.66 14.77 11.73
CA LYS A 373 16.04 14.28 11.60
C LYS A 373 16.39 13.29 12.71
N GLU A 374 16.07 13.62 13.96
CA GLU A 374 16.26 12.73 15.11
C GLU A 374 15.51 11.40 14.95
N GLU A 375 14.27 11.43 14.45
CA GLU A 375 13.50 10.19 14.25
C GLU A 375 14.07 9.36 13.09
N VAL A 376 14.51 9.98 11.98
CA VAL A 376 15.18 9.30 10.86
C VAL A 376 16.46 8.61 11.32
N GLU A 377 17.29 9.31 12.09
CA GLU A 377 18.55 8.78 12.64
C GLU A 377 18.30 7.65 13.65
N LYS A 378 17.33 7.83 14.54
CA LYS A 378 16.93 6.84 15.55
C LYS A 378 16.42 5.54 14.91
N GLN A 379 15.63 5.62 13.84
CA GLN A 379 15.14 4.45 13.11
C GLN A 379 16.20 3.84 12.20
N GLY A 380 17.26 4.60 11.86
CA GLY A 380 18.37 4.12 11.03
C GLY A 380 17.96 3.80 9.59
N TYR A 381 17.04 4.57 9.02
CA TYR A 381 16.57 4.35 7.66
C TYR A 381 17.70 4.48 6.64
N PHE A 382 18.58 5.47 6.81
CA PHE A 382 19.73 5.69 5.95
C PHE A 382 21.01 5.26 6.68
N LYS A 383 21.80 4.39 6.05
CA LYS A 383 23.04 3.88 6.67
C LYS A 383 24.04 5.02 6.84
N PRO A 384 24.87 5.01 7.91
CA PRO A 384 25.85 6.09 8.18
C PRO A 384 26.85 6.35 7.06
N LEU A 385 27.05 5.38 6.15
CA LEU A 385 27.94 5.49 4.99
C LEU A 385 27.24 5.97 3.70
N ALA A 386 25.92 6.02 3.70
CA ALA A 386 25.14 6.56 2.59
C ALA A 386 24.65 7.96 3.00
N ALA A 387 24.95 8.97 2.21
CA ALA A 387 24.36 10.29 2.36
C ALA A 387 22.83 10.18 2.28
N TYR A 388 22.11 11.11 2.90
CA TYR A 388 20.67 11.24 2.66
C TYR A 388 20.41 11.35 1.15
N PRO A 389 19.24 10.88 0.68
CA PRO A 389 18.83 11.17 -0.69
C PRO A 389 18.91 12.67 -0.97
N ASP A 390 19.42 13.05 -2.14
CA ASP A 390 19.72 14.46 -2.51
C ASP A 390 18.54 15.41 -2.20
N VAL A 391 17.31 14.95 -2.45
CA VAL A 391 16.09 15.71 -2.14
C VAL A 391 15.95 15.97 -0.65
N ILE A 392 16.12 14.95 0.18
CA ILE A 392 15.98 15.05 1.64
C ILE A 392 17.10 15.94 2.20
N GLU A 393 18.33 15.79 1.71
CA GLU A 393 19.47 16.62 2.09
C GLU A 393 19.25 18.09 1.76
N THR A 394 18.68 18.37 0.57
CA THR A 394 18.33 19.73 0.15
C THR A 394 17.32 20.37 1.10
N PHE A 395 16.29 19.64 1.49
CA PHE A 395 15.30 20.13 2.46
C PHE A 395 15.92 20.37 3.84
N PHE A 396 16.75 19.46 4.35
CA PHE A 396 17.45 19.65 5.63
C PHE A 396 18.44 20.81 5.60
N SER A 397 19.09 21.07 4.47
CA SER A 397 20.00 22.21 4.30
C SER A 397 19.29 23.56 4.23
N SER A 398 17.99 23.56 3.94
CA SER A 398 17.15 24.76 3.77
C SER A 398 16.32 25.10 5.01
N THR A 399 16.74 24.68 6.21
CA THR A 399 15.97 24.77 7.47
C THR A 399 15.58 26.19 7.91
N ASN A 400 16.21 27.25 7.37
CA ASN A 400 15.80 28.62 7.62
C ASN A 400 14.54 29.05 6.80
N ASN A 401 14.02 28.15 5.96
CA ASN A 401 12.85 28.39 5.13
C ASN A 401 11.63 27.66 5.71
N ALA A 402 10.59 28.39 6.11
CA ALA A 402 9.37 27.84 6.67
C ALA A 402 8.66 26.84 5.70
N THR A 403 8.88 27.00 4.41
CA THR A 403 8.36 26.10 3.38
C THR A 403 9.07 24.73 3.44
N ALA A 404 10.40 24.73 3.58
CA ALA A 404 11.16 23.50 3.76
C ALA A 404 10.78 22.78 5.07
N GLU A 405 10.59 23.55 6.13
CA GLU A 405 10.14 23.07 7.43
C GLU A 405 8.79 22.35 7.32
N ALA A 406 7.81 22.97 6.66
CA ALA A 406 6.47 22.38 6.45
C ALA A 406 6.57 21.06 5.66
N ALA A 407 7.37 21.00 4.60
CA ALA A 407 7.59 19.79 3.82
C ALA A 407 8.23 18.65 4.65
N LEU A 408 9.25 18.98 5.46
CA LEU A 408 9.92 18.02 6.34
C LEU A 408 8.96 17.50 7.43
N VAL A 409 8.14 18.34 8.04
CA VAL A 409 7.14 17.90 9.01
C VAL A 409 6.08 17.00 8.36
N ALA A 410 5.67 17.28 7.11
CA ALA A 410 4.80 16.37 6.36
C ALA A 410 5.50 15.03 6.09
N PHE A 411 6.78 15.03 5.73
CA PHE A 411 7.58 13.83 5.58
C PHE A 411 7.66 13.04 6.89
N GLY A 412 8.00 13.69 8.00
CA GLY A 412 8.00 13.06 9.33
C GLY A 412 6.65 12.45 9.72
N THR A 413 5.55 13.14 9.40
CA THR A 413 4.18 12.63 9.60
C THR A 413 3.93 11.36 8.77
N CYS A 414 4.39 11.36 7.51
CA CYS A 414 4.34 10.18 6.64
C CYS A 414 5.15 9.02 7.22
N LEU A 415 6.39 9.28 7.69
CA LEU A 415 7.26 8.27 8.32
C LEU A 415 6.61 7.63 9.53
N LEU A 416 5.98 8.41 10.41
CA LEU A 416 5.27 7.88 11.57
C LEU A 416 4.14 6.94 11.13
N TYR A 417 3.35 7.35 10.14
CA TYR A 417 2.27 6.52 9.62
C TYR A 417 2.80 5.20 9.03
N LEU A 418 3.86 5.25 8.25
CA LEU A 418 4.48 4.06 7.69
C LEU A 418 5.08 3.14 8.77
N ASN A 419 5.64 3.72 9.85
CA ASN A 419 6.11 2.97 11.01
C ASN A 419 4.98 2.26 11.75
N ASP A 420 3.87 2.96 12.02
CA ASP A 420 2.70 2.39 12.68
C ASP A 420 2.12 1.22 11.89
N ASN A 421 2.24 1.28 10.56
CA ASN A 421 1.84 0.23 9.62
C ASN A 421 2.94 -0.81 9.34
N LEU A 422 4.10 -0.72 9.98
CA LEU A 422 5.24 -1.66 9.86
C LEU A 422 5.81 -1.80 8.44
N VAL A 423 5.66 -0.79 7.59
CA VAL A 423 6.17 -0.80 6.21
C VAL A 423 7.33 0.18 5.98
N ALA A 424 7.64 1.04 6.97
CA ALA A 424 8.64 2.09 6.80
C ALA A 424 10.02 1.55 6.42
N HIS A 425 10.51 0.52 7.11
CA HIS A 425 11.82 -0.09 6.81
C HIS A 425 11.88 -0.80 5.45
N ASP A 426 10.72 -1.14 4.89
CA ASP A 426 10.62 -1.80 3.58
C ASP A 426 10.68 -0.80 2.42
N VAL A 427 10.30 0.45 2.67
CA VAL A 427 10.05 1.43 1.62
C VAL A 427 11.00 2.63 1.70
N VAL A 428 11.26 3.16 2.91
CA VAL A 428 12.00 4.41 3.12
C VAL A 428 13.48 4.32 2.73
N PRO A 429 14.26 3.29 3.14
CA PRO A 429 15.70 3.23 2.87
C PRO A 429 16.04 3.18 1.38
N TYR A 430 15.14 2.68 0.58
CA TYR A 430 15.33 2.41 -0.84
C TYR A 430 14.40 3.25 -1.72
N GLY A 431 13.73 4.22 -1.12
CA GLY A 431 12.77 5.08 -1.78
C GLY A 431 13.42 5.98 -2.84
N LYS A 432 12.67 6.20 -3.92
CA LYS A 432 12.98 7.25 -4.90
C LYS A 432 12.29 8.53 -4.45
N TYR A 433 13.09 9.55 -4.17
CA TYR A 433 12.61 10.84 -3.66
C TYR A 433 12.57 11.87 -4.77
N GLU A 434 11.42 12.53 -4.92
CA GLU A 434 11.17 13.58 -5.90
C GLU A 434 10.56 14.81 -5.20
N THR A 435 10.74 16.00 -5.77
CA THR A 435 10.11 17.22 -5.28
C THR A 435 8.85 17.53 -6.09
N ILE A 436 7.83 18.09 -5.43
CA ILE A 436 6.73 18.75 -6.14
C ILE A 436 7.24 20.12 -6.57
N ALA A 437 7.46 20.34 -7.86
CA ALA A 437 7.84 21.64 -8.35
C ALA A 437 6.59 22.50 -8.52
N ASN A 438 6.39 23.47 -7.64
CA ASN A 438 5.30 24.42 -7.80
C ASN A 438 5.69 25.89 -7.61
N ASP A 439 6.93 26.23 -7.19
CA ASP A 439 7.32 27.63 -7.09
C ASP A 439 8.82 27.83 -7.21
N GLU A 440 9.23 28.82 -8.02
CA GLU A 440 10.60 29.35 -8.13
C GLU A 440 11.11 29.86 -6.76
N THR A 441 10.22 30.19 -5.83
CA THR A 441 10.53 30.66 -4.49
C THR A 441 10.97 29.54 -3.53
N PHE A 442 10.77 28.27 -3.90
CA PHE A 442 11.01 27.15 -2.98
C PHE A 442 12.50 26.93 -2.68
N LEU A 443 13.39 27.16 -3.63
CA LEU A 443 14.81 26.85 -3.44
C LEU A 443 15.67 28.04 -3.00
N GLY A 444 15.11 29.26 -2.84
CA GLY A 444 15.89 30.40 -2.37
C GLY A 444 17.16 30.67 -3.18
N MET A 445 17.23 30.19 -4.39
CA MET A 445 18.31 30.47 -5.35
C MET A 445 18.06 31.84 -6.00
N GLU A 446 17.99 32.89 -5.18
CA GLU A 446 18.43 34.19 -5.65
C GLU A 446 19.86 34.01 -6.13
N GLY A 447 20.08 34.23 -7.42
CA GLY A 447 21.34 34.02 -8.08
C GLY A 447 22.51 34.66 -7.32
N SER A 448 23.25 33.86 -6.59
CA SER A 448 24.64 34.17 -6.34
C SER A 448 25.34 33.97 -7.69
N VAL A 449 25.64 35.07 -8.34
CA VAL A 449 26.56 35.11 -9.47
C VAL A 449 27.86 34.44 -8.99
N VAL A 450 28.04 33.19 -9.36
CA VAL A 450 29.28 32.46 -9.10
C VAL A 450 30.31 33.03 -10.06
N ASP A 451 31.33 33.66 -9.49
CA ASP A 451 32.48 34.15 -10.21
C ASP A 451 33.13 32.97 -10.96
N SER A 452 33.06 32.99 -12.29
CA SER A 452 33.33 31.89 -13.22
C SER A 452 34.82 31.60 -13.46
N SER A 453 35.68 31.71 -12.47
CA SER A 453 37.13 31.53 -12.62
C SER A 453 37.72 30.26 -11.98
N ALA A 454 36.93 29.39 -11.36
CA ALA A 454 37.43 28.13 -10.77
C ALA A 454 36.77 26.91 -11.43
N PRO A 455 37.46 25.77 -11.62
CA PRO A 455 36.84 24.55 -12.15
C PRO A 455 35.78 24.03 -11.15
N PRO A 456 34.63 23.57 -11.65
CA PRO A 456 33.53 23.14 -10.81
C PRO A 456 33.91 21.95 -9.91
N SER A 457 33.55 22.03 -8.64
CA SER A 457 33.75 20.93 -7.71
C SER A 457 32.72 19.78 -7.99
N PRO A 458 32.97 18.56 -7.52
CA PRO A 458 31.99 17.45 -7.65
C PRO A 458 30.61 17.77 -7.05
N SER A 459 30.55 18.69 -6.07
CA SER A 459 29.30 19.21 -5.51
C SER A 459 28.61 20.19 -6.46
N ASP A 460 29.38 20.95 -7.26
CA ASP A 460 28.80 21.89 -8.21
C ASP A 460 28.26 21.18 -9.45
N MET A 461 28.90 20.10 -9.90
CA MET A 461 28.36 19.22 -10.94
C MET A 461 27.06 18.54 -10.51
N LYS A 462 26.94 18.11 -9.26
CA LYS A 462 25.68 17.58 -8.70
C LYS A 462 24.59 18.67 -8.61
N ARG A 463 24.97 19.89 -8.19
CA ARG A 463 24.05 21.04 -8.17
C ARG A 463 23.57 21.40 -9.57
N GLU A 464 24.45 21.40 -10.55
CA GLU A 464 24.10 21.69 -11.96
C GLU A 464 23.17 20.62 -12.55
N ALA A 465 23.41 19.34 -12.24
CA ALA A 465 22.49 18.25 -12.61
C ALA A 465 21.12 18.37 -11.90
N THR A 466 21.09 18.83 -10.64
CA THR A 466 19.85 19.08 -9.90
C THR A 466 19.11 20.30 -10.48
N THR A 467 19.84 21.37 -10.82
CA THR A 467 19.27 22.58 -11.44
C THR A 467 18.74 22.29 -12.85
N LYS A 468 19.45 21.51 -13.67
CA LYS A 468 18.95 21.01 -14.97
C LYS A 468 17.71 20.13 -14.82
N ARG A 469 17.65 19.26 -13.80
CA ARG A 469 16.43 18.49 -13.46
C ARG A 469 15.25 19.36 -13.04
N LEU A 470 15.50 20.49 -12.37
CA LEU A 470 14.47 21.46 -11.98
C LEU A 470 13.96 22.28 -13.19
N GLN A 471 14.86 22.70 -14.10
CA GLN A 471 14.48 23.34 -15.37
C GLN A 471 13.65 22.41 -16.26
N PHE A 472 13.87 21.10 -16.19
CA PHE A 472 13.05 20.11 -16.92
C PHE A 472 11.58 20.03 -16.42
N ARG A 473 11.27 20.53 -15.22
CA ARG A 473 9.90 20.52 -14.66
C ARG A 473 9.05 21.72 -15.11
N ASP A 474 9.66 22.83 -15.49
CA ASP A 474 8.95 23.98 -16.06
C ASP A 474 8.48 23.74 -17.50
N ALA A 475 8.89 22.62 -18.09
CA ALA A 475 8.47 22.19 -19.43
C ALA A 475 7.11 21.48 -19.47
N PHE A 476 6.35 21.39 -18.37
CA PHE A 476 5.04 20.75 -18.33
C PHE A 476 3.90 21.76 -18.23
N MET A 477 2.82 21.48 -18.96
CA MET A 477 1.58 22.24 -18.84
C MET A 477 0.99 22.07 -17.44
N ARG A 478 0.71 23.15 -16.77
CA ARG A 478 -0.01 23.17 -15.51
C ARG A 478 -1.52 23.17 -15.80
N MET A 479 -2.21 22.12 -15.42
CA MET A 479 -3.65 22.02 -15.47
C MET A 479 -4.17 21.97 -14.04
N ASP A 480 -5.04 22.92 -13.69
CA ASP A 480 -5.66 22.93 -12.37
C ASP A 480 -6.73 21.82 -12.24
N ALA A 481 -7.23 21.64 -11.01
CA ALA A 481 -8.25 20.64 -10.73
C ALA A 481 -9.54 20.89 -11.55
N ALA A 482 -9.90 22.16 -11.79
CA ALA A 482 -11.07 22.53 -12.57
C ALA A 482 -10.89 22.14 -14.05
N ALA A 483 -9.70 22.35 -14.62
CA ALA A 483 -9.38 21.93 -15.98
C ALA A 483 -9.37 20.39 -16.11
N LEU A 484 -8.74 19.67 -15.16
CA LEU A 484 -8.73 18.20 -15.15
C LEU A 484 -10.13 17.60 -15.10
N SER A 485 -11.00 18.15 -14.26
CA SER A 485 -12.39 17.74 -14.12
C SER A 485 -13.24 18.19 -15.32
N GLY A 486 -13.15 19.47 -15.72
CA GLY A 486 -13.97 20.03 -16.79
C GLY A 486 -13.68 19.44 -18.19
N LEU A 487 -12.44 18.98 -18.42
CA LEU A 487 -12.03 18.26 -19.62
C LEU A 487 -12.23 16.74 -19.53
N GLU A 488 -12.74 16.25 -18.40
CA GLU A 488 -12.93 14.82 -18.13
C GLU A 488 -11.67 13.99 -18.45
N ILE A 489 -10.51 14.45 -17.95
CA ILE A 489 -9.22 13.79 -18.24
C ILE A 489 -9.16 12.42 -17.58
N LEU A 490 -9.49 12.33 -16.28
CA LEU A 490 -9.36 11.13 -15.46
C LEU A 490 -10.69 10.49 -15.10
N GLU A 491 -11.70 11.31 -14.80
CA GLU A 491 -13.03 10.91 -14.37
C GLU A 491 -14.07 11.76 -15.12
N ASN A 492 -15.20 11.16 -15.46
CA ASN A 492 -16.33 11.85 -16.07
C ASN A 492 -17.20 12.52 -14.98
N THR A 493 -18.19 13.31 -15.40
CA THR A 493 -19.14 14.01 -14.49
C THR A 493 -19.93 13.08 -13.57
N GLU A 494 -20.00 11.77 -13.88
CA GLU A 494 -20.68 10.75 -13.07
C GLU A 494 -19.71 10.02 -12.10
N GLY A 495 -18.43 10.41 -12.06
CA GLY A 495 -17.38 9.78 -11.24
C GLY A 495 -16.86 8.45 -11.82
N GLY A 496 -17.16 8.18 -13.10
CA GLY A 496 -16.70 7.00 -13.82
C GLY A 496 -15.49 7.27 -14.74
N LYS A 497 -14.89 6.21 -15.25
CA LYS A 497 -13.76 6.31 -16.22
C LYS A 497 -14.23 6.27 -17.68
N LEU A 498 -15.44 5.86 -17.97
CA LEU A 498 -15.96 5.68 -19.31
C LEU A 498 -16.09 7.02 -20.04
N GLY A 499 -15.50 7.13 -21.22
CA GLY A 499 -15.53 8.34 -22.05
C GLY A 499 -14.48 9.39 -21.71
N THR A 500 -13.65 9.17 -20.68
CA THR A 500 -12.55 10.08 -20.32
C THR A 500 -11.42 10.04 -21.33
N LEU A 501 -10.60 11.11 -21.37
CA LEU A 501 -9.40 11.13 -22.23
C LEU A 501 -8.46 9.97 -21.89
N LEU A 502 -8.23 9.70 -20.61
CA LEU A 502 -7.37 8.60 -20.18
C LEU A 502 -7.91 7.24 -20.67
N GLU A 503 -9.20 6.99 -20.60
CA GLU A 503 -9.80 5.74 -21.09
C GLU A 503 -9.63 5.60 -22.60
N LEU A 504 -9.84 6.68 -23.35
CA LEU A 504 -9.70 6.70 -24.79
C LEU A 504 -8.27 6.34 -25.25
N VAL A 505 -7.24 6.93 -24.60
CA VAL A 505 -5.82 6.70 -24.96
C VAL A 505 -5.21 5.48 -24.25
N SER A 506 -5.90 4.87 -23.30
CA SER A 506 -5.41 3.78 -22.45
C SER A 506 -5.24 2.48 -23.23
N ARG A 507 -4.08 2.37 -23.90
CA ARG A 507 -3.68 1.18 -24.68
C ARG A 507 -2.31 0.65 -24.26
N ALA A 508 -1.79 1.09 -23.11
CA ALA A 508 -0.52 0.61 -22.59
C ALA A 508 -0.57 -0.90 -22.33
N ALA A 509 0.53 -1.59 -22.62
CA ALA A 509 0.62 -3.03 -22.48
C ALA A 509 1.05 -3.47 -21.07
N SER A 510 1.67 -2.58 -20.28
CA SER A 510 2.22 -2.84 -18.95
C SER A 510 1.65 -1.89 -17.89
N ALA A 511 1.65 -2.32 -16.61
CA ALA A 511 1.20 -1.50 -15.49
C ALA A 511 2.03 -0.21 -15.31
N PRO A 512 3.39 -0.24 -15.36
CA PRO A 512 4.20 0.98 -15.36
C PRO A 512 3.84 1.94 -16.50
N GLY A 513 3.61 1.41 -17.71
CA GLY A 513 3.18 2.20 -18.86
C GLY A 513 1.84 2.90 -18.64
N MET A 514 0.89 2.26 -17.95
CA MET A 514 -0.38 2.88 -17.57
C MET A 514 -0.18 4.05 -16.60
N ARG A 515 0.69 3.90 -15.60
CA ARG A 515 1.00 4.96 -14.63
C ARG A 515 1.65 6.17 -15.32
N VAL A 516 2.62 5.91 -16.22
CA VAL A 516 3.26 6.98 -17.02
C VAL A 516 2.24 7.69 -17.92
N LEU A 517 1.38 6.94 -18.60
CA LEU A 517 0.35 7.51 -19.47
C LEU A 517 -0.63 8.40 -18.69
N ARG A 518 -1.09 7.95 -17.52
CA ARG A 518 -1.94 8.75 -16.62
C ARG A 518 -1.25 10.05 -16.23
N MET A 519 0.02 9.99 -15.83
CA MET A 519 0.80 11.17 -15.47
C MET A 519 0.96 12.13 -16.67
N GLN A 520 1.20 11.61 -17.89
CA GLN A 520 1.30 12.43 -19.11
C GLN A 520 -0.03 13.09 -19.48
N CYS A 521 -1.17 12.47 -19.21
CA CYS A 521 -2.47 13.09 -19.38
C CYS A 521 -2.70 14.24 -18.41
N CYS A 522 -2.21 14.14 -17.17
CA CYS A 522 -2.31 15.19 -16.15
C CYS A 522 -1.30 16.33 -16.37
N ARG A 523 -0.11 16.00 -16.90
CA ARG A 523 1.02 16.92 -17.08
C ARG A 523 1.63 16.75 -18.46
N PRO A 524 0.96 17.23 -19.54
CA PRO A 524 1.53 17.17 -20.88
C PRO A 524 2.79 18.05 -20.97
N SER A 525 3.81 17.58 -21.69
CA SER A 525 5.00 18.38 -21.93
C SER A 525 4.70 19.61 -22.80
N CYS A 526 5.28 20.76 -22.44
CA CYS A 526 5.30 21.97 -23.25
C CYS A 526 6.59 22.11 -24.07
N ASP A 527 7.60 21.29 -23.80
CA ASP A 527 8.85 21.28 -24.56
C ASP A 527 8.63 20.62 -25.91
N THR A 528 8.79 21.44 -26.97
CA THR A 528 8.58 21.02 -28.36
C THR A 528 9.61 19.98 -28.80
N SER A 529 10.83 20.00 -28.25
CA SER A 529 11.89 19.04 -28.57
C SER A 529 11.51 17.65 -28.03
N VAL A 530 11.08 17.58 -26.76
CA VAL A 530 10.60 16.36 -26.12
C VAL A 530 9.36 15.81 -26.83
N ILE A 531 8.41 16.67 -27.21
CA ILE A 531 7.20 16.27 -27.92
C ILE A 531 7.58 15.65 -29.27
N ARG A 532 8.44 16.33 -30.08
CA ARG A 532 8.90 15.84 -31.38
C ARG A 532 9.68 14.54 -31.26
N SER A 533 10.55 14.42 -30.28
CA SER A 533 11.33 13.21 -30.01
C SER A 533 10.41 12.01 -29.75
N LYS A 534 9.37 12.18 -28.94
CA LYS A 534 8.36 11.13 -28.70
C LYS A 534 7.55 10.81 -29.94
N GLN A 535 7.14 11.83 -30.71
CA GLN A 535 6.41 11.63 -31.96
C GLN A 535 7.27 10.87 -33.00
N ASN A 536 8.55 11.25 -33.16
CA ASN A 536 9.48 10.54 -34.04
C ASN A 536 9.64 9.07 -33.62
N ALA A 537 9.71 8.78 -32.33
CA ALA A 537 9.78 7.41 -31.84
C ALA A 537 8.50 6.61 -32.18
N ILE A 538 7.34 7.23 -32.01
CA ILE A 538 6.05 6.62 -32.37
C ILE A 538 5.98 6.34 -33.86
N ASP A 539 6.37 7.31 -34.72
CA ASP A 539 6.35 7.16 -36.17
C ASP A 539 7.37 6.12 -36.65
N ALA A 540 8.54 6.05 -36.01
CA ALA A 540 9.53 5.01 -36.28
C ALA A 540 8.96 3.60 -36.00
N LEU A 541 8.29 3.40 -34.86
CA LEU A 541 7.68 2.12 -34.48
C LEU A 541 6.41 1.78 -35.29
N ARG A 542 5.70 2.79 -35.84
CA ARG A 542 4.53 2.60 -36.72
C ARG A 542 4.88 2.37 -38.15
N SER A 543 6.14 2.57 -38.56
CA SER A 543 6.56 2.35 -39.95
C SER A 543 6.41 0.87 -40.32
N ASN A 544 6.13 0.61 -41.61
CA ASN A 544 5.96 -0.75 -42.15
C ASN A 544 7.16 -1.65 -41.85
N ASP A 545 8.36 -1.08 -41.74
CA ASP A 545 9.61 -1.80 -41.43
C ASP A 545 9.69 -2.23 -39.94
N ALA A 546 8.85 -1.67 -39.07
CA ALA A 546 8.91 -1.89 -37.61
C ALA A 546 7.64 -2.53 -37.04
N VAL A 547 6.64 -2.89 -37.85
CA VAL A 547 5.37 -3.47 -37.38
C VAL A 547 5.59 -4.76 -36.57
N ASP A 548 6.46 -5.65 -37.06
CA ASP A 548 6.76 -6.91 -36.40
C ASP A 548 7.49 -6.66 -35.07
N THR A 549 8.47 -5.76 -35.05
CA THR A 549 9.18 -5.33 -33.83
C THR A 549 8.19 -4.75 -32.81
N PHE A 550 7.30 -3.86 -33.24
CA PHE A 550 6.27 -3.27 -32.37
C PHE A 550 5.36 -4.33 -31.75
N GLN A 551 4.90 -5.31 -32.55
CA GLN A 551 4.04 -6.38 -32.04
C GLN A 551 4.75 -7.27 -31.02
N LYS A 552 6.01 -7.63 -31.28
CA LYS A 552 6.83 -8.42 -30.34
C LYS A 552 7.11 -7.66 -29.05
N VAL A 553 7.55 -6.40 -29.14
CA VAL A 553 7.77 -5.53 -27.98
C VAL A 553 6.50 -5.41 -27.15
N ARG A 554 5.35 -5.20 -27.79
CA ARG A 554 4.06 -5.14 -27.10
C ARG A 554 3.71 -6.46 -26.40
N ALA A 555 3.98 -7.60 -27.01
CA ALA A 555 3.76 -8.92 -26.40
C ALA A 555 4.68 -9.15 -25.20
N LEU A 556 5.97 -8.79 -25.31
CA LEU A 556 6.94 -8.86 -24.19
C LEU A 556 6.50 -7.98 -23.01
N LEU A 557 6.14 -6.72 -23.27
CA LEU A 557 5.66 -5.79 -22.24
C LEU A 557 4.37 -6.28 -21.56
N LYS A 558 3.47 -6.92 -22.33
CA LYS A 558 2.22 -7.47 -21.77
C LYS A 558 2.48 -8.69 -20.86
N ALA A 559 3.49 -9.49 -21.18
CA ALA A 559 3.88 -10.65 -20.39
C ALA A 559 4.77 -10.28 -19.19
N SER A 560 5.36 -9.08 -19.19
CA SER A 560 6.28 -8.62 -18.15
C SER A 560 5.55 -8.36 -16.83
N PRO A 561 6.09 -8.82 -15.70
CA PRO A 561 5.67 -8.35 -14.38
C PRO A 561 5.85 -6.83 -14.22
N ASP A 562 5.21 -6.25 -13.21
CA ASP A 562 5.41 -4.85 -12.85
C ASP A 562 6.81 -4.66 -12.23
N TYR A 563 7.79 -4.27 -13.05
CA TYR A 563 9.20 -4.20 -12.65
C TYR A 563 9.44 -3.20 -11.51
N GLU A 564 8.76 -2.06 -11.49
CA GLU A 564 8.93 -1.05 -10.43
C GLU A 564 8.57 -1.65 -9.06
N ARG A 565 7.40 -2.30 -8.99
CA ARG A 565 6.91 -2.92 -7.77
C ARG A 565 7.66 -4.20 -7.40
N CYS A 566 8.10 -4.98 -8.39
CA CYS A 566 8.90 -6.19 -8.13
C CYS A 566 10.28 -5.84 -7.55
N VAL A 567 10.97 -4.86 -8.14
CA VAL A 567 12.29 -4.42 -7.64
C VAL A 567 12.16 -3.80 -6.25
N ALA A 568 11.19 -2.91 -6.02
CA ALA A 568 10.95 -2.31 -4.70
C ALA A 568 10.75 -3.37 -3.61
N ARG A 569 9.94 -4.40 -3.86
CA ARG A 569 9.75 -5.52 -2.90
C ARG A 569 11.00 -6.33 -2.66
N CYS A 570 11.76 -6.64 -3.70
CA CYS A 570 13.00 -7.41 -3.55
C CYS A 570 14.02 -6.67 -2.70
N VAL A 571 14.24 -5.39 -2.99
CA VAL A 571 15.18 -4.56 -2.24
C VAL A 571 14.72 -4.42 -0.80
N GLY A 572 13.43 -4.07 -0.58
CA GLY A 572 12.85 -3.99 0.75
C GLY A 572 12.89 -5.32 1.51
N SER A 573 12.85 -6.50 0.85
CA SER A 573 12.91 -7.82 1.51
C SER A 573 14.30 -8.25 1.96
N GLY A 574 15.36 -7.56 1.53
CA GLY A 574 16.75 -7.91 1.83
C GLY A 574 17.22 -7.54 3.24
N ASP A 575 16.47 -6.74 3.99
CA ASP A 575 16.86 -6.35 5.35
C ASP A 575 16.41 -7.40 6.38
N SER A 576 17.40 -8.01 7.08
CA SER A 576 17.21 -9.13 8.01
C SER A 576 16.65 -8.74 9.39
N ASN A 577 16.40 -7.47 9.66
CA ASN A 577 15.95 -6.98 10.98
C ASN A 577 14.42 -7.02 11.20
N ARG A 578 13.69 -7.78 10.42
CA ARG A 578 12.22 -7.78 10.45
C ARG A 578 11.62 -8.66 11.54
N ASN A 579 10.54 -8.18 12.15
CA ASN A 579 9.66 -8.98 13.00
C ASN A 579 9.10 -10.23 12.27
N ALA A 580 9.04 -10.18 10.94
CA ALA A 580 8.61 -11.29 10.09
C ALA A 580 9.51 -12.54 10.20
N ASP A 581 10.79 -12.38 10.56
CA ASP A 581 11.70 -13.52 10.72
C ASP A 581 11.45 -14.33 12.00
N ARG A 582 10.63 -13.81 12.92
CA ARG A 582 10.21 -14.51 14.16
C ARG A 582 8.95 -15.35 13.97
N VAL A 583 8.27 -15.20 12.86
CA VAL A 583 7.02 -15.93 12.59
C VAL A 583 7.33 -17.40 12.35
N VAL A 584 6.52 -18.29 12.91
CA VAL A 584 6.50 -19.69 12.55
C VAL A 584 5.96 -19.78 11.12
N LEU A 585 6.87 -19.69 10.14
CA LEU A 585 6.52 -19.74 8.73
C LEU A 585 6.18 -21.17 8.33
N TYR A 586 4.95 -21.38 7.90
CA TYR A 586 4.58 -22.55 7.12
C TYR A 586 5.22 -22.46 5.73
N GLU A 587 5.47 -23.60 5.07
CA GLU A 587 6.24 -23.71 3.81
C GLU A 587 5.80 -22.74 2.70
N ASP A 588 4.52 -22.37 2.66
CA ASP A 588 3.95 -21.52 1.60
C ASP A 588 4.46 -20.06 1.62
N MET A 589 4.77 -19.52 2.80
CA MET A 589 5.31 -18.16 2.92
C MET A 589 6.76 -18.04 2.43
N ARG A 590 7.57 -19.10 2.57
CA ARG A 590 8.93 -19.14 2.01
C ARG A 590 8.91 -19.16 0.50
N LYS A 591 7.95 -19.89 -0.09
CA LYS A 591 7.74 -19.94 -1.55
C LYS A 591 7.33 -18.57 -2.11
N ALA A 592 6.52 -17.78 -1.37
CA ALA A 592 6.12 -16.45 -1.79
C ALA A 592 7.32 -15.50 -1.95
N LYS A 593 8.24 -15.44 -0.97
CA LYS A 593 9.48 -14.63 -1.07
C LYS A 593 10.36 -15.04 -2.24
N LEU A 594 10.50 -16.34 -2.50
CA LEU A 594 11.24 -16.85 -3.65
C LEU A 594 10.56 -16.45 -4.97
N ASN A 595 9.25 -16.54 -5.04
CA ASN A 595 8.47 -16.14 -6.23
C ASN A 595 8.59 -14.63 -6.50
N ASP A 596 8.64 -13.80 -5.47
CA ASP A 596 8.88 -12.35 -5.64
C ASP A 596 10.26 -12.06 -6.21
N PHE A 597 11.29 -12.76 -5.73
CA PHE A 597 12.64 -12.65 -6.27
C PHE A 597 12.71 -13.12 -7.74
N LEU A 598 12.09 -14.26 -8.06
CA LEU A 598 12.02 -14.75 -9.43
C LEU A 598 11.27 -13.76 -10.34
N ALA A 599 10.15 -13.18 -9.88
CA ALA A 599 9.42 -12.18 -10.64
C ALA A 599 10.25 -10.91 -10.90
N ALA A 600 11.10 -10.49 -9.95
CA ALA A 600 12.03 -9.38 -10.17
C ALA A 600 13.07 -9.72 -11.23
N LEU A 601 13.66 -10.92 -11.20
CA LEU A 601 14.60 -11.36 -12.24
C LEU A 601 13.92 -11.47 -13.61
N GLU A 602 12.69 -12.00 -13.67
CA GLU A 602 11.89 -12.06 -14.89
C GLU A 602 11.59 -10.68 -15.44
N SER A 603 11.31 -9.70 -14.58
CA SER A 603 11.04 -8.31 -15.00
C SER A 603 12.29 -7.66 -15.60
N VAL A 604 13.47 -7.84 -15.01
CA VAL A 604 14.74 -7.34 -15.56
C VAL A 604 15.05 -8.00 -16.91
N ARG A 605 14.82 -9.31 -17.00
CA ARG A 605 14.97 -10.04 -18.26
C ARG A 605 14.03 -9.49 -19.34
N ALA A 606 12.77 -9.27 -19.02
CA ALA A 606 11.80 -8.73 -19.98
C ALA A 606 12.20 -7.33 -20.49
N VAL A 607 12.74 -6.46 -19.62
CA VAL A 607 13.28 -5.14 -20.05
C VAL A 607 14.43 -5.32 -21.02
N ARG A 608 15.38 -6.23 -20.75
CA ARG A 608 16.48 -6.56 -21.66
C ARG A 608 15.97 -7.07 -23.00
N ASP A 609 15.03 -8.04 -22.98
CA ASP A 609 14.50 -8.66 -24.20
C ASP A 609 13.77 -7.62 -25.07
N VAL A 610 13.09 -6.65 -24.45
CA VAL A 610 12.49 -5.48 -25.13
C VAL A 610 13.56 -4.60 -25.79
N ALA A 611 14.64 -4.30 -25.06
CA ALA A 611 15.74 -3.49 -25.58
C ALA A 611 16.43 -4.19 -26.76
N GLU A 612 16.71 -5.50 -26.67
CA GLU A 612 17.30 -6.31 -27.73
C GLU A 612 16.40 -6.36 -28.98
N GLU A 613 15.08 -6.52 -28.82
CA GLU A 613 14.15 -6.51 -29.96
C GLU A 613 14.12 -5.15 -30.67
N ILE A 614 14.14 -4.03 -29.92
CA ILE A 614 14.22 -2.69 -30.51
C ILE A 614 15.59 -2.51 -31.19
N ALA A 615 16.69 -2.94 -30.56
CA ALA A 615 18.04 -2.84 -31.09
C ALA A 615 18.20 -3.59 -32.42
N SER A 616 17.48 -4.70 -32.60
CA SER A 616 17.51 -5.49 -33.83
C SER A 616 16.98 -4.72 -35.05
N ASN A 617 16.19 -3.66 -34.84
CA ASN A 617 15.60 -2.84 -35.88
C ASN A 617 16.40 -1.55 -36.10
N THR A 618 17.51 -1.68 -36.86
CA THR A 618 18.41 -0.54 -37.15
C THR A 618 17.70 0.65 -37.81
N ARG A 619 16.71 0.39 -38.68
CA ARG A 619 15.94 1.45 -39.36
C ARG A 619 15.09 2.27 -38.41
N ALA A 620 14.53 1.64 -37.38
CA ALA A 620 13.78 2.37 -36.34
C ALA A 620 14.73 3.23 -35.48
N LEU A 621 15.94 2.74 -35.19
CA LEU A 621 16.96 3.49 -34.46
C LEU A 621 17.50 4.67 -35.26
N GLU A 622 17.66 4.53 -36.56
CA GLU A 622 18.06 5.64 -37.47
C GLU A 622 17.03 6.76 -37.50
N LYS A 623 15.73 6.41 -37.39
CA LYS A 623 14.62 7.37 -37.45
C LYS A 623 14.34 8.07 -36.11
N SER A 624 14.85 7.57 -35.01
CA SER A 624 14.55 8.10 -33.66
C SER A 624 15.78 8.07 -32.76
N SER A 625 16.27 9.26 -32.43
CA SER A 625 17.34 9.45 -31.43
C SER A 625 16.89 8.91 -30.03
N LEU A 626 15.62 9.15 -29.66
CA LEU A 626 15.09 8.67 -28.38
C LEU A 626 15.15 7.14 -28.28
N LEU A 627 14.76 6.39 -29.31
CA LEU A 627 14.86 4.92 -29.30
C LEU A 627 16.30 4.46 -29.20
N ARG A 628 17.22 5.13 -29.90
CA ARG A 628 18.65 4.83 -29.84
C ARG A 628 19.21 5.03 -28.45
N VAL A 629 18.99 6.20 -27.83
CA VAL A 629 19.44 6.49 -26.46
C VAL A 629 18.88 5.49 -25.46
N LEU A 630 17.59 5.14 -25.57
CA LEU A 630 16.95 4.17 -24.66
C LEU A 630 17.56 2.77 -24.74
N VAL A 631 18.09 2.38 -25.90
CA VAL A 631 18.60 1.02 -26.14
C VAL A 631 20.11 0.94 -25.96
N THR A 632 20.86 1.93 -26.46
CA THR A 632 22.33 1.91 -26.46
C THR A 632 22.94 2.71 -25.31
N GLY A 633 22.19 3.63 -24.71
CA GLY A 633 22.71 4.59 -23.75
C GLY A 633 23.66 5.64 -24.34
N GLU A 634 23.83 5.66 -25.67
CA GLU A 634 24.73 6.59 -26.37
C GLU A 634 23.97 7.83 -26.80
N THR A 635 24.43 8.98 -26.36
CA THR A 635 24.04 10.30 -26.88
C THR A 635 25.07 10.70 -27.95
N ASN A 636 24.64 11.04 -29.18
CA ASN A 636 25.55 11.67 -30.14
C ASN A 636 25.79 13.13 -29.72
N ALA A 637 26.95 13.67 -30.09
CA ALA A 637 27.31 15.08 -29.80
C ALA A 637 26.31 16.09 -30.38
N ASP A 638 25.48 15.66 -31.36
CA ASP A 638 24.40 16.47 -31.95
C ASP A 638 23.04 16.30 -31.23
N ASP A 639 22.96 15.40 -30.22
CA ASP A 639 21.74 15.10 -29.44
C ASP A 639 21.73 15.85 -28.08
N ASP A 640 22.66 16.81 -27.82
CA ASP A 640 22.77 17.58 -26.58
C ASP A 640 21.51 18.37 -26.17
N ASP A 641 20.54 18.49 -27.07
CA ASP A 641 19.23 19.11 -26.80
C ASP A 641 18.23 18.15 -26.07
N TYR A 642 18.58 16.87 -25.78
CA TYR A 642 17.63 15.83 -25.35
C TYR A 642 17.95 15.11 -24.06
N CYS A 643 19.05 15.50 -23.32
CA CYS A 643 19.42 14.87 -22.03
C CYS A 643 19.04 15.67 -20.81
#